data_563acd69fc686c8a6499d734fd74aa1e
#
_entry.id   563acd69fc686c8a6499d734fd74aa1e
#
_cell.length_a   1.000
_cell.length_b   1.000
_cell.length_c   1.000
_cell.angle_alpha   90.00
_cell.angle_beta   90.00
_cell.angle_gamma   90.00
#
_symmetry.space_group_name_H-M   'P 1'
#
loop_
_entity.id
_entity.type
_entity.pdbx_description
1 polymer ?
#
loop_
_entity_poly.entity_id
_entity_poly.type
_entity_poly.pdbx_seq_one_letter_code
_entity_poly.pdbx_strand_id
1 'polypeptide(L)'
;MKRLLLTTALLVSIQGFTQVNRTYDGTNNNPNNPTWGAALEHFRNFVSNGYSDLISEPGGLDRPNPRKVSNAVGSQSEFTPNELGLSDFIWGWGQFIDHDINLNDDNFNEPNNIPVPNCEPLFDPDCLGSVTLRMFRSKSDPATGTSVSNPRKHINDITSYIDGSMVYGSDEARADWLRTFVDGKMKMSAGDLLPWNTIDGEYDSAIDPTAPFMVLDGFPLPEKFFVGGDIRVNEQPGLASFHTLWVREHNRLCDEIKAANPSWNDEEIFQRARKIVGGLIQAVTYEEFLPHIGIELDPYTGYDVNVQPDITNTFSAAAYRFGHTMVNGRLVRFEENGDDWMFGAKDLRDGFFRPEILKDEGGIEPFFRGLAAQEHQFVDPLIMDDIRNFLFGQPGAGGIDLLSINIARARERGIPDYNTIRTDLQLTPHADFTSLTSNPVLSESLETVYGDISKVDPWIGFMSEDHLPNALIGEGLHEMLKFQFQSLRDGDRYYYENDPAFTSAEIEAIKNTKLSEVILRNTIIEILQEDVFIAIPRGQLAVELFPFPEVRSIELSAYPNPVQKYFNLVIENARPSSATLNIFDVGGQIVSSRSVQLNRGRNEINFELSDQLASGLYVVTLESDTGAGQLKLIKRGR
;
A
#
# COMPACT_ATOMS: atom_id res chain seq x y z
N MET A 1 -20.05 -7.78 -27.47
CA MET A 1 -20.53 -6.60 -28.21
C MET A 1 -21.65 -5.97 -27.39
N LYS A 2 -21.25 -5.12 -26.44
CA LYS A 2 -22.00 -4.02 -25.81
C LYS A 2 -21.08 -3.40 -24.75
N ARG A 3 -19.94 -2.84 -25.20
CA ARG A 3 -19.27 -1.78 -24.46
C ARG A 3 -20.09 -0.52 -24.75
N LEU A 4 -20.95 -0.10 -23.86
CA LEU A 4 -21.62 1.17 -23.92
C LEU A 4 -21.15 1.99 -22.73
N LEU A 5 -20.09 2.78 -22.97
CA LEU A 5 -20.10 4.22 -22.76
C LEU A 5 -20.87 4.68 -21.51
N LEU A 6 -20.20 4.62 -20.34
CA LEU A 6 -20.50 5.50 -19.20
C LEU A 6 -19.52 6.68 -19.18
N THR A 7 -19.27 7.26 -20.34
CA THR A 7 -18.44 8.45 -20.51
C THR A 7 -19.28 9.65 -20.85
N THR A 8 -20.24 10.05 -20.02
CA THR A 8 -20.97 11.29 -20.37
C THR A 8 -21.80 11.83 -19.21
N ALA A 9 -21.18 12.17 -18.09
CA ALA A 9 -21.87 13.02 -17.13
C ALA A 9 -20.97 14.07 -16.44
N LEU A 10 -19.68 14.12 -16.72
CA LEU A 10 -18.76 15.06 -16.07
C LEU A 10 -18.63 16.42 -16.80
N LEU A 11 -19.45 16.70 -17.76
CA LEU A 11 -19.33 17.91 -18.59
C LEU A 11 -20.56 18.80 -18.53
N VAL A 12 -20.28 20.02 -18.14
CA VAL A 12 -21.00 21.29 -18.43
C VAL A 12 -22.05 21.72 -17.42
N SER A 13 -21.65 22.60 -16.52
CA SER A 13 -22.48 23.76 -16.21
C SER A 13 -21.65 25.05 -16.30
N ILE A 14 -21.93 25.87 -17.28
CA ILE A 14 -21.46 27.25 -17.39
C ILE A 14 -22.22 28.06 -16.34
N GLN A 15 -21.62 28.30 -15.18
CA GLN A 15 -21.97 29.43 -14.34
C GLN A 15 -20.66 30.11 -13.95
N GLY A 16 -20.52 31.36 -14.37
CA GLY A 16 -19.37 32.22 -14.02
C GLY A 16 -19.39 32.58 -12.53
N PHE A 17 -19.05 31.61 -11.70
CA PHE A 17 -18.57 31.88 -10.36
C PHE A 17 -17.05 31.97 -10.43
N THR A 18 -16.47 32.98 -9.81
CA THR A 18 -15.04 32.97 -9.49
C THR A 18 -14.79 31.70 -8.66
N GLN A 19 -14.23 30.69 -9.29
CA GLN A 19 -13.94 29.42 -8.67
C GLN A 19 -12.89 29.66 -7.58
N VAL A 20 -13.28 29.54 -6.32
CA VAL A 20 -12.32 29.60 -5.22
C VAL A 20 -11.57 28.27 -5.21
N ASN A 21 -10.30 28.32 -5.57
CA ASN A 21 -9.45 27.14 -5.59
C ASN A 21 -8.75 26.95 -4.24
N ARG A 22 -8.39 25.72 -3.90
CA ARG A 22 -7.48 25.44 -2.81
C ARG A 22 -6.14 26.10 -3.11
N THR A 23 -5.50 26.69 -2.11
CA THR A 23 -4.08 27.02 -2.17
C THR A 23 -3.25 25.72 -2.22
N TYR A 24 -2.00 25.79 -2.63
CA TYR A 24 -1.12 24.61 -2.59
C TYR A 24 -0.72 24.26 -1.16
N ASP A 25 -0.58 25.26 -0.30
CA ASP A 25 -0.17 25.10 1.10
C ASP A 25 -1.34 24.82 2.06
N GLY A 26 -2.58 24.67 1.58
CA GLY A 26 -3.75 24.40 2.40
C GLY A 26 -4.30 25.61 3.18
N THR A 27 -3.66 26.79 3.10
CA THR A 27 -4.13 28.00 3.81
C THR A 27 -5.52 28.44 3.35
N ASN A 28 -6.27 29.11 4.23
CA ASN A 28 -7.59 29.65 3.96
C ASN A 28 -8.67 28.61 3.60
N ASN A 29 -8.44 27.33 3.87
CA ASN A 29 -9.51 26.32 3.79
C ASN A 29 -10.57 26.63 4.88
N ASN A 30 -10.13 26.81 6.12
CA ASN A 30 -11.02 27.23 7.18
C ASN A 30 -11.06 28.77 7.26
N PRO A 31 -12.22 29.44 7.10
CA PRO A 31 -12.31 30.90 7.12
C PRO A 31 -12.09 31.53 8.51
N ASN A 32 -12.32 30.78 9.60
CA ASN A 32 -12.15 31.26 10.97
C ASN A 32 -10.72 31.00 11.48
N ASN A 33 -10.07 29.95 10.99
CA ASN A 33 -8.73 29.53 11.37
C ASN A 33 -7.93 29.25 10.08
N PRO A 34 -7.42 30.29 9.41
CA PRO A 34 -6.87 30.17 8.06
C PRO A 34 -5.67 29.23 7.90
N THR A 35 -4.99 28.88 8.99
CA THR A 35 -3.82 28.00 8.99
C THR A 35 -4.13 26.56 9.39
N TRP A 36 -5.35 26.26 9.85
CA TRP A 36 -5.72 24.88 10.16
C TRP A 36 -5.59 23.98 8.93
N GLY A 37 -4.85 22.91 9.08
CA GLY A 37 -4.53 21.93 8.02
C GLY A 37 -3.51 22.42 6.99
N ALA A 38 -2.93 23.62 7.18
CA ALA A 38 -1.92 24.12 6.25
C ALA A 38 -0.55 23.46 6.45
N ALA A 39 0.26 23.45 5.39
CA ALA A 39 1.66 23.07 5.46
C ALA A 39 2.43 23.96 6.46
N LEU A 40 3.42 23.38 7.12
CA LEU A 40 4.26 24.00 8.14
C LEU A 40 3.54 24.33 9.46
N GLU A 41 2.29 23.91 9.63
CA GLU A 41 1.60 23.95 10.92
C GLU A 41 2.02 22.79 11.84
N HIS A 42 1.71 22.92 13.12
CA HIS A 42 2.03 21.89 14.09
C HIS A 42 1.11 20.67 13.95
N PHE A 43 1.66 19.47 14.12
CA PHE A 43 0.82 18.32 14.44
C PHE A 43 0.01 18.60 15.70
N ARG A 44 -1.26 18.24 15.64
CA ARG A 44 -2.18 18.42 16.77
C ARG A 44 -1.82 17.44 17.89
N ASN A 45 -1.62 17.95 19.10
CA ASN A 45 -1.53 17.12 20.29
C ASN A 45 -2.94 16.70 20.70
N PHE A 46 -3.20 15.41 20.61
CA PHE A 46 -4.48 14.81 20.99
C PHE A 46 -4.39 14.02 22.30
N VAL A 47 -3.25 13.41 22.56
CA VAL A 47 -2.98 12.60 23.74
C VAL A 47 -2.14 13.36 24.78
N SER A 48 -2.10 12.82 26.01
CA SER A 48 -1.29 13.33 27.10
C SER A 48 0.19 13.41 26.74
N ASN A 49 0.91 14.37 27.35
CA ASN A 49 2.32 14.58 27.07
C ASN A 49 3.19 13.44 27.63
N GLY A 50 3.88 12.73 26.76
CA GLY A 50 4.75 11.59 27.08
C GLY A 50 6.24 11.90 27.13
N TYR A 51 6.68 13.16 27.02
CA TYR A 51 8.08 13.54 27.24
C TYR A 51 8.51 13.22 28.67
N SER A 52 9.71 12.67 28.87
CA SER A 52 10.19 12.27 30.20
C SER A 52 10.35 13.43 31.17
N ASP A 53 10.66 14.61 30.66
CA ASP A 53 10.75 15.87 31.40
C ASP A 53 9.50 16.76 31.25
N LEU A 54 8.46 16.27 30.55
CA LEU A 54 7.26 16.98 30.14
C LEU A 54 7.51 18.20 29.22
N ILE A 55 8.73 18.36 28.70
CA ILE A 55 9.16 19.48 27.88
C ILE A 55 9.59 19.05 26.48
N SER A 56 10.64 18.21 26.37
CA SER A 56 11.26 17.86 25.09
C SER A 56 12.10 16.59 25.12
N GLU A 57 12.49 16.07 26.29
CA GLU A 57 13.31 14.85 26.34
C GLU A 57 12.50 13.62 25.94
N PRO A 58 13.05 12.73 25.09
CA PRO A 58 12.34 11.52 24.66
C PRO A 58 11.70 10.76 25.82
N GLY A 59 10.49 10.26 25.59
CA GLY A 59 9.76 9.46 26.55
C GLY A 59 10.28 8.02 26.67
N GLY A 60 9.71 7.28 27.62
CA GLY A 60 9.96 5.83 27.73
C GLY A 60 11.37 5.44 28.17
N LEU A 61 12.01 6.26 29.03
CA LEU A 61 13.34 5.98 29.57
C LEU A 61 13.41 4.67 30.36
N ASP A 62 12.28 4.24 30.93
CA ASP A 62 12.12 3.01 31.71
C ASP A 62 11.56 1.84 30.90
N ARG A 63 11.35 2.04 29.61
CA ARG A 63 10.88 1.02 28.64
C ARG A 63 12.07 0.26 28.04
N PRO A 64 11.85 -0.97 27.57
CA PRO A 64 12.93 -1.75 26.94
C PRO A 64 13.48 -1.05 25.69
N ASN A 65 14.73 -1.43 25.36
CA ASN A 65 15.39 -0.94 24.15
C ASN A 65 14.56 -1.30 22.89
N PRO A 66 14.35 -0.37 21.92
CA PRO A 66 13.54 -0.62 20.73
C PRO A 66 13.97 -1.84 19.90
N ARG A 67 15.28 -2.02 19.68
CA ARG A 67 15.81 -3.20 18.94
C ARG A 67 15.57 -4.50 19.71
N LYS A 68 15.63 -4.48 21.04
CA LYS A 68 15.28 -5.64 21.86
C LYS A 68 13.81 -6.03 21.71
N VAL A 69 12.91 -5.03 21.66
CA VAL A 69 11.48 -5.25 21.41
C VAL A 69 11.27 -5.81 20.00
N SER A 70 11.89 -5.18 18.99
CA SER A 70 11.84 -5.65 17.60
C SER A 70 12.26 -7.11 17.46
N ASN A 71 13.33 -7.51 18.13
CA ASN A 71 13.80 -8.89 18.09
C ASN A 71 12.88 -9.88 18.83
N ALA A 72 12.14 -9.42 19.84
CA ALA A 72 11.26 -10.26 20.63
C ALA A 72 9.91 -10.51 19.95
N VAL A 73 9.34 -9.51 19.28
CA VAL A 73 7.95 -9.55 18.80
C VAL A 73 7.76 -9.19 17.32
N GLY A 74 8.82 -8.77 16.61
CA GLY A 74 8.67 -8.22 15.27
C GLY A 74 9.23 -9.06 14.13
N SER A 75 9.81 -10.22 14.40
CA SER A 75 10.47 -11.04 13.37
C SER A 75 9.46 -11.87 12.59
N GLN A 76 9.37 -11.65 11.28
CA GLN A 76 8.56 -12.42 10.36
C GLN A 76 9.44 -13.10 9.31
N SER A 77 9.35 -14.42 9.22
CA SER A 77 10.11 -15.23 8.28
C SER A 77 9.25 -15.87 7.18
N GLU A 78 7.94 -15.91 7.38
CA GLU A 78 6.99 -16.57 6.48
C GLU A 78 5.83 -15.64 6.15
N PHE A 79 5.23 -15.85 4.99
CA PHE A 79 4.04 -15.12 4.57
C PHE A 79 2.84 -15.54 5.44
N THR A 80 2.19 -14.55 6.03
CA THR A 80 0.94 -14.74 6.78
C THR A 80 -0.13 -13.86 6.15
N PRO A 81 -1.05 -14.43 5.33
CA PRO A 81 -2.06 -13.65 4.65
C PRO A 81 -3.05 -13.04 5.63
N ASN A 82 -3.63 -11.91 5.25
CA ASN A 82 -4.73 -11.31 6.00
C ASN A 82 -6.00 -12.18 5.93
N GLU A 83 -6.86 -12.10 6.93
CA GLU A 83 -8.05 -12.96 7.05
C GLU A 83 -9.20 -12.55 6.11
N LEU A 84 -9.15 -11.36 5.52
CA LEU A 84 -10.21 -10.80 4.68
C LEU A 84 -9.92 -10.97 3.18
N GLY A 85 -8.77 -11.54 2.80
CA GLY A 85 -8.37 -11.73 1.40
C GLY A 85 -8.13 -10.41 0.66
N LEU A 86 -7.68 -9.38 1.38
CA LEU A 86 -7.42 -8.07 0.80
C LEU A 86 -6.06 -8.00 0.12
N SER A 87 -5.99 -7.23 -0.94
CA SER A 87 -4.83 -7.13 -1.81
C SER A 87 -3.77 -6.15 -1.30
N ASP A 88 -2.58 -6.19 -1.90
CA ASP A 88 -1.51 -5.23 -1.67
C ASP A 88 -1.89 -3.77 -2.01
N PHE A 89 -3.01 -3.54 -2.70
CA PHE A 89 -3.55 -2.19 -2.88
C PHE A 89 -3.86 -1.49 -1.56
N ILE A 90 -4.18 -2.24 -0.47
CA ILE A 90 -4.44 -1.65 0.85
C ILE A 90 -3.23 -0.87 1.36
N TRP A 91 -2.05 -1.50 1.43
CA TRP A 91 -0.86 -0.79 1.93
C TRP A 91 -0.33 0.22 0.90
N GLY A 92 -0.44 -0.11 -0.40
CA GLY A 92 -0.01 0.80 -1.45
C GLY A 92 -0.81 2.11 -1.46
N TRP A 93 -2.14 2.03 -1.34
CA TRP A 93 -3.01 3.20 -1.20
C TRP A 93 -2.79 3.91 0.13
N GLY A 94 -2.66 3.15 1.22
CA GLY A 94 -2.37 3.71 2.55
C GLY A 94 -1.10 4.56 2.56
N GLN A 95 -0.02 4.07 1.95
CA GLN A 95 1.22 4.84 1.78
C GLN A 95 1.01 6.08 0.89
N PHE A 96 0.29 5.95 -0.21
CA PHE A 96 0.02 7.05 -1.12
C PHE A 96 -0.78 8.17 -0.42
N ILE A 97 -1.76 7.84 0.43
CA ILE A 97 -2.51 8.82 1.23
C ILE A 97 -1.66 9.40 2.38
N ASP A 98 -0.77 8.62 3.01
CA ASP A 98 0.19 9.18 3.98
C ASP A 98 1.00 10.33 3.36
N HIS A 99 1.38 10.18 2.10
CA HIS A 99 2.14 11.18 1.36
C HIS A 99 1.33 12.42 0.97
N ASP A 100 0.02 12.39 1.10
CA ASP A 100 -0.86 13.55 0.90
C ASP A 100 -1.05 14.38 2.17
N ILE A 101 -1.00 13.75 3.35
CA ILE A 101 -1.48 14.38 4.59
C ILE A 101 -0.41 14.53 5.68
N ASN A 102 0.72 13.83 5.57
CA ASN A 102 1.66 13.68 6.67
C ASN A 102 3.12 13.62 6.19
N LEU A 103 3.91 14.61 6.58
CA LEU A 103 5.36 14.61 6.39
C LEU A 103 6.02 15.38 7.55
N ASN A 104 7.04 14.79 8.14
CA ASN A 104 7.91 15.49 9.06
C ASN A 104 9.36 15.06 8.86
N ASP A 105 10.17 15.98 8.40
CA ASP A 105 11.59 15.76 8.14
C ASP A 105 12.39 15.46 9.40
N ASP A 106 13.50 14.79 9.23
CA ASP A 106 14.50 14.60 10.27
C ASP A 106 15.33 15.86 10.52
N ASN A 107 15.59 16.16 11.79
CA ASN A 107 16.56 17.17 12.17
C ASN A 107 17.97 16.54 12.29
N PHE A 108 18.76 16.59 11.24
CA PHE A 108 20.10 16.00 11.20
C PHE A 108 21.08 16.56 12.24
N ASN A 109 20.74 17.63 12.94
CA ASN A 109 21.54 18.17 14.06
C ASN A 109 21.18 17.54 15.41
N GLU A 110 20.13 16.73 15.48
CA GLU A 110 19.67 16.07 16.71
C GLU A 110 19.66 14.54 16.56
N PRO A 111 20.84 13.86 16.63
CA PRO A 111 20.90 12.41 16.55
C PRO A 111 20.16 11.77 17.74
N ASN A 112 19.36 10.75 17.44
CA ASN A 112 18.62 9.93 18.40
C ASN A 112 18.85 8.44 18.10
N ASN A 113 20.09 8.07 17.92
CA ASN A 113 20.50 6.75 17.50
C ASN A 113 20.01 5.66 18.47
N ILE A 114 19.53 4.55 17.93
CA ILE A 114 19.02 3.42 18.73
C ILE A 114 20.17 2.47 19.03
N PRO A 115 20.54 2.26 20.31
CA PRO A 115 21.57 1.30 20.67
C PRO A 115 21.18 -0.12 20.25
N VAL A 116 22.10 -0.84 19.62
CA VAL A 116 21.95 -2.27 19.30
C VAL A 116 22.35 -3.08 20.54
N PRO A 117 21.59 -4.11 20.95
CA PRO A 117 22.01 -5.02 22.02
C PRO A 117 23.36 -5.66 21.72
N ASN A 118 24.20 -5.78 22.74
CA ASN A 118 25.53 -6.37 22.59
C ASN A 118 25.48 -7.82 22.02
N CYS A 119 26.34 -8.12 21.06
CA CYS A 119 26.36 -9.39 20.34
C CYS A 119 25.07 -9.73 19.58
N GLU A 120 24.30 -8.73 19.16
CA GLU A 120 23.12 -8.93 18.30
C GLU A 120 23.58 -9.47 16.93
N PRO A 121 23.05 -10.63 16.46
CA PRO A 121 23.67 -11.38 15.37
C PRO A 121 23.78 -10.63 14.04
N LEU A 122 22.85 -9.69 13.74
CA LEU A 122 22.80 -9.00 12.45
C LEU A 122 23.59 -7.69 12.45
N PHE A 123 23.45 -6.88 13.50
CA PHE A 123 24.04 -5.54 13.54
C PHE A 123 25.31 -5.44 14.41
N ASP A 124 25.50 -6.36 15.37
CA ASP A 124 26.70 -6.40 16.24
C ASP A 124 27.30 -7.82 16.35
N PRO A 125 27.58 -8.51 15.20
CA PRO A 125 28.08 -9.87 15.18
C PRO A 125 29.48 -10.00 15.84
N ASP A 126 30.25 -8.92 15.84
CA ASP A 126 31.58 -8.86 16.44
C ASP A 126 31.56 -8.51 17.93
N CYS A 127 30.38 -8.38 18.55
CA CYS A 127 30.19 -8.06 19.96
C CYS A 127 30.91 -6.78 20.41
N LEU A 128 30.88 -5.74 19.61
CA LEU A 128 31.49 -4.44 19.91
C LEU A 128 30.80 -3.71 21.06
N GLY A 129 29.46 -3.92 21.20
CA GLY A 129 28.63 -3.30 22.24
C GLY A 129 28.46 -1.78 22.10
N SER A 130 28.88 -1.21 20.97
CA SER A 130 28.82 0.22 20.68
C SER A 130 28.07 0.53 19.37
N VAL A 131 27.51 -0.48 18.73
CA VAL A 131 26.77 -0.32 17.47
C VAL A 131 25.43 0.35 17.74
N THR A 132 25.04 1.25 16.83
CA THR A 132 23.74 1.93 16.87
C THR A 132 23.08 1.92 15.49
N LEU A 133 21.75 1.85 15.45
CA LEU A 133 20.98 2.16 14.26
C LEU A 133 20.84 3.67 14.14
N ARG A 134 21.11 4.19 12.95
CA ARG A 134 21.03 5.64 12.68
C ARG A 134 19.59 6.12 12.76
N MET A 135 19.35 7.13 13.56
CA MET A 135 18.09 7.84 13.65
C MET A 135 18.33 9.30 14.08
N PHE A 136 17.49 10.20 13.62
CA PHE A 136 17.47 11.60 14.05
C PHE A 136 16.11 11.93 14.65
N ARG A 137 16.07 12.96 15.50
CA ARG A 137 14.81 13.49 15.98
C ARG A 137 14.05 14.18 14.86
N SER A 138 12.75 14.14 14.95
CA SER A 138 11.86 14.85 14.04
C SER A 138 12.06 16.38 14.15
N LYS A 139 11.96 17.08 13.02
CA LYS A 139 11.93 18.52 12.94
C LYS A 139 10.83 19.10 13.85
N SER A 140 11.15 20.13 14.59
CA SER A 140 10.24 20.76 15.52
C SER A 140 10.30 22.26 15.41
N ASP A 141 9.27 22.95 15.89
CA ASP A 141 9.28 24.41 16.03
C ASP A 141 10.27 24.84 17.12
N PRO A 142 11.33 25.60 16.78
CA PRO A 142 12.34 26.02 17.74
C PRO A 142 11.80 26.99 18.83
N ALA A 143 10.60 27.52 18.65
CA ALA A 143 9.93 28.34 19.65
C ALA A 143 9.24 27.51 20.75
N THR A 144 9.19 26.20 20.59
CA THR A 144 8.59 25.24 21.52
C THR A 144 9.65 24.40 22.25
N GLY A 145 9.25 23.53 23.19
CA GLY A 145 10.21 22.73 23.96
C GLY A 145 10.97 23.53 25.01
N THR A 146 10.40 24.62 25.50
CA THR A 146 11.08 25.56 26.41
C THR A 146 10.62 25.47 27.87
N SER A 147 9.47 24.84 28.12
CA SER A 147 8.91 24.66 29.46
C SER A 147 7.77 23.61 29.41
N VAL A 148 7.32 23.17 30.59
CA VAL A 148 6.16 22.27 30.74
C VAL A 148 4.87 22.87 30.13
N SER A 149 4.70 24.18 30.17
CA SER A 149 3.56 24.87 29.54
C SER A 149 3.75 25.13 28.04
N ASN A 150 4.94 24.90 27.52
CA ASN A 150 5.27 25.00 26.08
C ASN A 150 6.15 23.82 25.66
N PRO A 151 5.60 22.59 25.66
CA PRO A 151 6.35 21.40 25.25
C PRO A 151 6.70 21.45 23.77
N ARG A 152 7.72 20.66 23.38
CA ARG A 152 8.17 20.51 22.00
C ARG A 152 7.01 20.07 21.09
N LYS A 153 6.87 20.77 19.96
CA LYS A 153 5.88 20.49 18.92
C LYS A 153 6.57 20.25 17.59
N HIS A 154 6.06 19.28 16.86
CA HIS A 154 6.56 18.91 15.54
C HIS A 154 5.72 19.56 14.45
N ILE A 155 6.33 19.80 13.30
CA ILE A 155 5.75 20.51 12.17
C ILE A 155 5.33 19.47 11.11
N ASN A 156 4.13 19.58 10.55
CA ASN A 156 3.76 18.88 9.33
C ASN A 156 4.27 19.71 8.14
N ASP A 157 5.20 19.17 7.38
CA ASP A 157 5.83 19.92 6.28
C ASP A 157 4.92 20.05 5.05
N ILE A 158 3.80 19.31 4.99
CA ILE A 158 2.79 19.35 3.91
C ILE A 158 1.39 19.65 4.46
N THR A 159 0.40 19.79 3.57
CA THR A 159 -0.99 19.98 3.99
C THR A 159 -1.52 18.75 4.73
N SER A 160 -2.48 18.94 5.62
CA SER A 160 -3.21 17.83 6.27
C SER A 160 -4.43 17.38 5.47
N TYR A 161 -4.79 18.07 4.39
CA TYR A 161 -5.97 17.74 3.60
C TYR A 161 -5.71 16.61 2.61
N ILE A 162 -6.72 15.77 2.36
CA ILE A 162 -6.70 14.87 1.20
C ILE A 162 -7.04 15.72 -0.02
N ASP A 163 -6.03 16.34 -0.62
CA ASP A 163 -6.18 17.36 -1.67
C ASP A 163 -5.31 17.10 -2.91
N GLY A 164 -4.61 15.96 -2.95
CA GLY A 164 -3.73 15.58 -4.02
C GLY A 164 -2.36 16.26 -3.93
N SER A 165 -1.95 16.77 -2.77
CA SER A 165 -0.64 17.41 -2.60
C SER A 165 0.53 16.49 -2.98
N MET A 166 0.38 15.17 -2.83
CA MET A 166 1.36 14.20 -3.32
C MET A 166 1.49 14.19 -4.84
N VAL A 167 0.48 14.70 -5.57
CA VAL A 167 0.54 14.87 -7.03
C VAL A 167 1.08 16.24 -7.40
N TYR A 168 0.60 17.30 -6.71
CA TYR A 168 0.81 18.71 -7.10
C TYR A 168 1.87 19.45 -6.29
N GLY A 169 2.20 18.97 -5.11
CA GLY A 169 3.03 19.67 -4.11
C GLY A 169 2.21 20.51 -3.13
N SER A 170 2.81 20.80 -1.96
CA SER A 170 2.27 21.66 -0.92
C SER A 170 2.88 23.08 -0.95
N ASP A 171 3.51 23.46 -2.05
CA ASP A 171 4.06 24.80 -2.30
C ASP A 171 4.00 25.16 -3.80
N GLU A 172 3.93 26.47 -4.05
CA GLU A 172 3.77 26.98 -5.43
C GLU A 172 4.99 26.69 -6.32
N ALA A 173 6.20 26.73 -5.75
CA ALA A 173 7.42 26.54 -6.54
C ALA A 173 7.52 25.11 -7.09
N ARG A 174 7.16 24.10 -6.27
CA ARG A 174 7.09 22.69 -6.70
C ARG A 174 5.96 22.50 -7.71
N ALA A 175 4.77 23.02 -7.43
CA ALA A 175 3.62 22.94 -8.34
C ALA A 175 3.94 23.55 -9.72
N ASP A 176 4.57 24.71 -9.75
CA ASP A 176 4.97 25.36 -10.99
C ASP A 176 6.03 24.57 -11.76
N TRP A 177 7.01 23.98 -11.06
CA TRP A 177 8.02 23.15 -11.72
C TRP A 177 7.40 21.91 -12.38
N LEU A 178 6.37 21.31 -11.76
CA LEU A 178 5.68 20.13 -12.30
C LEU A 178 4.74 20.43 -13.48
N ARG A 179 4.37 21.69 -13.73
CA ARG A 179 3.45 22.09 -14.80
C ARG A 179 4.16 22.29 -16.13
N THR A 180 3.43 22.03 -17.22
CA THR A 180 3.87 22.41 -18.57
C THR A 180 3.50 23.85 -18.94
N PHE A 181 2.49 24.42 -18.25
CA PHE A 181 1.81 25.68 -18.59
C PHE A 181 1.18 25.69 -19.99
N VAL A 182 0.80 24.50 -20.47
CA VAL A 182 0.10 24.32 -21.75
C VAL A 182 -1.12 23.45 -21.51
N ASP A 183 -2.31 24.01 -21.75
CA ASP A 183 -3.60 23.36 -21.63
C ASP A 183 -3.84 22.67 -20.27
N GLY A 184 -3.28 23.23 -19.20
CA GLY A 184 -3.40 22.76 -17.83
C GLY A 184 -2.57 21.52 -17.48
N LYS A 185 -1.76 21.00 -18.37
CA LYS A 185 -1.09 19.71 -18.19
C LYS A 185 0.13 19.77 -17.26
N MET A 186 0.35 18.65 -16.59
CA MET A 186 1.57 18.36 -15.83
C MET A 186 2.62 17.71 -16.74
N LYS A 187 3.91 17.90 -16.39
CA LYS A 187 5.04 17.28 -17.08
C LYS A 187 5.01 15.77 -16.91
N MET A 188 5.35 15.06 -17.97
CA MET A 188 5.61 13.62 -18.00
C MET A 188 6.84 13.36 -18.85
N SER A 189 7.47 12.21 -18.65
CA SER A 189 8.56 11.71 -19.48
C SER A 189 8.10 10.60 -20.43
N ALA A 190 9.01 10.13 -21.28
CA ALA A 190 8.75 9.04 -22.20
C ALA A 190 8.16 7.81 -21.48
N GLY A 191 7.15 7.18 -22.11
CA GLY A 191 6.38 6.08 -21.52
C GLY A 191 5.28 6.53 -20.55
N ASP A 192 4.90 7.82 -20.64
CA ASP A 192 3.92 8.45 -19.74
C ASP A 192 4.25 8.22 -18.24
N LEU A 193 5.55 8.35 -17.92
CA LEU A 193 6.08 8.30 -16.56
C LEU A 193 6.21 9.70 -15.96
N LEU A 194 6.48 9.79 -14.66
CA LEU A 194 6.80 11.05 -14.00
C LEU A 194 8.00 11.75 -14.66
N PRO A 195 8.11 13.08 -14.59
CA PRO A 195 9.26 13.79 -15.10
C PRO A 195 10.52 13.47 -14.29
N TRP A 196 11.65 13.35 -14.95
CA TRP A 196 12.95 13.26 -14.33
C TRP A 196 13.42 14.66 -13.86
N ASN A 197 14.37 14.70 -12.93
CA ASN A 197 15.01 15.92 -12.44
C ASN A 197 15.91 16.59 -13.51
N THR A 198 15.40 16.73 -14.74
CA THR A 198 16.10 17.22 -15.91
C THR A 198 15.38 18.43 -16.51
N ILE A 199 16.07 19.19 -17.38
CA ILE A 199 15.57 20.46 -17.92
C ILE A 199 14.21 20.33 -18.63
N ASP A 200 14.01 19.24 -19.35
CA ASP A 200 12.76 18.97 -20.08
C ASP A 200 11.93 17.82 -19.49
N GLY A 201 12.40 17.26 -18.37
CA GLY A 201 11.75 16.12 -17.71
C GLY A 201 12.10 14.76 -18.33
N GLU A 202 12.87 14.69 -19.42
CA GLU A 202 13.25 13.44 -20.08
C GLU A 202 14.56 12.86 -19.50
N TYR A 203 14.65 11.53 -19.45
CA TYR A 203 15.80 10.85 -18.84
C TYR A 203 17.14 11.23 -19.48
N ASP A 204 17.19 11.36 -20.80
CA ASP A 204 18.43 11.62 -21.53
C ASP A 204 18.87 13.10 -21.52
N SER A 205 18.06 13.98 -20.96
CA SER A 205 18.36 15.40 -20.83
C SER A 205 19.34 15.70 -19.70
N ALA A 206 19.89 16.91 -19.70
CA ALA A 206 20.77 17.40 -18.63
C ALA A 206 19.96 17.64 -17.34
N ILE A 207 20.60 17.43 -16.19
CA ILE A 207 19.98 17.70 -14.88
C ILE A 207 19.60 19.19 -14.79
N ASP A 208 18.40 19.44 -14.33
CA ASP A 208 17.91 20.78 -14.00
C ASP A 208 18.32 21.16 -12.58
N PRO A 209 19.19 22.14 -12.38
CA PRO A 209 19.60 22.58 -11.05
C PRO A 209 18.47 23.24 -10.24
N THR A 210 17.32 23.52 -10.86
CA THR A 210 16.12 24.08 -10.22
C THR A 210 15.08 23.03 -9.89
N ALA A 211 15.34 21.76 -10.23
CA ALA A 211 14.43 20.66 -9.90
C ALA A 211 14.21 20.59 -8.38
N PRO A 212 12.95 20.42 -7.94
CA PRO A 212 12.63 20.31 -6.52
C PRO A 212 13.38 19.18 -5.83
N PHE A 213 13.73 19.39 -4.58
CA PHE A 213 14.36 18.37 -3.74
C PHE A 213 13.49 17.12 -3.63
N MET A 214 14.12 15.95 -3.69
CA MET A 214 13.51 14.65 -3.44
C MET A 214 14.34 13.89 -2.41
N VAL A 215 13.68 13.16 -1.53
CA VAL A 215 14.36 12.26 -0.59
C VAL A 215 14.90 11.06 -1.35
N LEU A 216 16.17 10.77 -1.12
CA LEU A 216 16.88 9.61 -1.65
C LEU A 216 17.71 9.02 -0.51
N ASP A 217 17.78 7.71 -0.43
CA ASP A 217 18.65 6.99 0.50
C ASP A 217 19.34 5.82 -0.24
N GLY A 218 20.21 5.10 0.46
CA GLY A 218 21.01 4.04 -0.14
C GLY A 218 22.35 4.53 -0.71
N PHE A 219 23.13 3.61 -1.27
CA PHE A 219 24.43 3.93 -1.86
C PHE A 219 24.74 2.98 -3.03
N PRO A 220 25.17 3.53 -4.21
CA PRO A 220 25.24 4.96 -4.56
C PRO A 220 23.86 5.58 -4.76
N LEU A 221 23.70 6.88 -4.42
CA LEU A 221 22.48 7.62 -4.74
C LEU A 221 22.30 7.74 -6.25
N PRO A 222 21.07 7.61 -6.77
CA PRO A 222 20.81 7.86 -8.20
C PRO A 222 21.04 9.33 -8.55
N GLU A 223 21.72 9.59 -9.65
CA GLU A 223 21.92 10.94 -10.17
C GLU A 223 20.63 11.51 -10.76
N LYS A 224 19.85 10.63 -11.41
CA LYS A 224 18.55 10.95 -12.00
C LYS A 224 17.43 10.23 -11.26
N PHE A 225 16.39 10.96 -10.96
CA PHE A 225 15.25 10.48 -10.22
C PHE A 225 13.97 11.18 -10.66
N PHE A 226 12.82 10.60 -10.37
CA PHE A 226 11.53 11.23 -10.62
C PHE A 226 11.30 12.41 -9.68
N VAL A 227 10.65 13.45 -10.20
CA VAL A 227 10.12 14.56 -9.41
C VAL A 227 8.61 14.42 -9.32
N GLY A 228 8.10 14.40 -8.10
CA GLY A 228 6.68 14.36 -7.80
C GLY A 228 6.23 15.47 -6.87
N GLY A 229 4.95 15.50 -6.57
CA GLY A 229 4.38 16.43 -5.60
C GLY A 229 4.90 16.17 -4.18
N ASP A 230 5.03 14.90 -3.78
CA ASP A 230 5.66 14.52 -2.52
C ASP A 230 7.13 14.11 -2.73
N ILE A 231 7.97 14.47 -1.75
CA ILE A 231 9.42 14.26 -1.84
C ILE A 231 9.85 12.78 -1.76
N ARG A 232 8.97 11.87 -1.34
CA ARG A 232 9.22 10.43 -1.14
C ARG A 232 8.87 9.56 -2.35
N VAL A 233 8.43 10.13 -3.47
CA VAL A 233 7.93 9.39 -4.65
C VAL A 233 8.87 8.29 -5.15
N ASN A 234 10.18 8.42 -4.95
CA ASN A 234 11.18 7.44 -5.41
C ASN A 234 11.41 6.29 -4.42
N GLU A 235 10.69 6.24 -3.30
CA GLU A 235 10.96 5.27 -2.24
C GLU A 235 10.90 3.84 -2.76
N GLN A 236 9.85 3.50 -3.55
CA GLN A 236 9.76 2.19 -4.20
C GLN A 236 8.86 2.26 -5.46
N PRO A 237 9.01 1.34 -6.43
CA PRO A 237 8.35 1.47 -7.74
C PRO A 237 6.82 1.32 -7.69
N GLY A 238 6.25 0.59 -6.74
CA GLY A 238 4.79 0.51 -6.56
C GLY A 238 4.21 1.87 -6.18
N LEU A 239 4.85 2.59 -5.26
CA LEU A 239 4.47 3.96 -4.88
C LEU A 239 4.59 4.93 -6.07
N ALA A 240 5.73 4.91 -6.77
CA ALA A 240 5.93 5.74 -7.96
C ALA A 240 4.89 5.45 -9.06
N SER A 241 4.35 4.23 -9.10
CA SER A 241 3.26 3.85 -9.99
C SER A 241 1.95 4.59 -9.65
N PHE A 242 1.59 4.72 -8.37
CA PHE A 242 0.42 5.52 -7.97
C PHE A 242 0.58 7.00 -8.34
N HIS A 243 1.74 7.60 -8.05
CA HIS A 243 2.00 8.99 -8.43
C HIS A 243 1.89 9.19 -9.94
N THR A 244 2.45 8.26 -10.73
CA THR A 244 2.36 8.30 -12.21
C THR A 244 0.91 8.21 -12.68
N LEU A 245 0.12 7.29 -12.10
CA LEU A 245 -1.30 7.11 -12.45
C LEU A 245 -2.09 8.41 -12.31
N TRP A 246 -1.91 9.11 -11.19
CA TRP A 246 -2.69 10.31 -10.91
C TRP A 246 -2.24 11.53 -11.73
N VAL A 247 -0.99 11.59 -12.17
CA VAL A 247 -0.56 12.58 -13.18
C VAL A 247 -1.16 12.27 -14.54
N ARG A 248 -1.23 10.98 -14.94
CA ARG A 248 -1.93 10.56 -16.18
C ARG A 248 -3.41 10.95 -16.12
N GLU A 249 -4.10 10.69 -15.00
CA GLU A 249 -5.50 11.07 -14.84
C GLU A 249 -5.71 12.57 -14.92
N HIS A 250 -4.84 13.37 -14.29
CA HIS A 250 -4.87 14.81 -14.41
C HIS A 250 -4.78 15.26 -15.88
N ASN A 251 -3.81 14.75 -16.62
CA ASN A 251 -3.58 15.13 -18.02
C ASN A 251 -4.72 14.67 -18.93
N ARG A 252 -5.29 13.50 -18.69
CA ARG A 252 -6.48 12.99 -19.38
C ARG A 252 -7.69 13.93 -19.16
N LEU A 253 -7.92 14.35 -17.92
CA LEU A 253 -8.96 15.30 -17.57
C LEU A 253 -8.72 16.67 -18.23
N CYS A 254 -7.48 17.13 -18.32
CA CYS A 254 -7.14 18.37 -19.02
C CYS A 254 -7.59 18.33 -20.49
N ASP A 255 -7.34 17.21 -21.19
CA ASP A 255 -7.79 17.03 -22.58
C ASP A 255 -9.32 17.07 -22.72
N GLU A 256 -10.05 16.40 -21.82
CA GLU A 256 -11.52 16.42 -21.81
C GLU A 256 -12.08 17.81 -21.50
N ILE A 257 -11.51 18.48 -20.47
CA ILE A 257 -11.94 19.84 -20.09
C ILE A 257 -11.69 20.83 -21.23
N LYS A 258 -10.50 20.75 -21.88
CA LYS A 258 -10.17 21.61 -23.04
C LYS A 258 -11.10 21.37 -24.20
N ALA A 259 -11.42 20.12 -24.52
CA ALA A 259 -12.35 19.78 -25.59
C ALA A 259 -13.75 20.32 -25.34
N ALA A 260 -14.22 20.28 -24.08
CA ALA A 260 -15.52 20.81 -23.69
C ALA A 260 -15.53 22.35 -23.58
N ASN A 261 -14.39 22.96 -23.23
CA ASN A 261 -14.25 24.40 -22.96
C ASN A 261 -13.09 24.98 -23.77
N PRO A 262 -13.16 25.08 -25.12
CA PRO A 262 -12.03 25.48 -25.97
C PRO A 262 -11.47 26.87 -25.66
N SER A 263 -12.26 27.74 -25.04
CA SER A 263 -11.87 29.11 -24.68
C SER A 263 -11.14 29.23 -23.34
N TRP A 264 -11.13 28.16 -22.53
CA TRP A 264 -10.46 28.20 -21.23
C TRP A 264 -8.94 28.28 -21.40
N ASN A 265 -8.31 29.08 -20.54
CA ASN A 265 -6.88 29.19 -20.46
C ASN A 265 -6.25 28.03 -19.68
N ASP A 266 -4.93 27.99 -19.64
CA ASP A 266 -4.15 26.95 -18.94
C ASP A 266 -4.54 26.79 -17.46
N GLU A 267 -4.64 27.89 -16.74
CA GLU A 267 -4.94 27.89 -15.31
C GLU A 267 -6.37 27.42 -15.01
N GLU A 268 -7.34 27.82 -15.80
CA GLU A 268 -8.74 27.39 -15.65
C GLU A 268 -8.85 25.87 -15.82
N ILE A 269 -8.15 25.31 -16.82
CA ILE A 269 -8.12 23.86 -17.09
C ILE A 269 -7.42 23.13 -15.94
N PHE A 270 -6.22 23.58 -15.56
CA PHE A 270 -5.42 22.99 -14.50
C PHE A 270 -6.20 22.91 -13.19
N GLN A 271 -6.76 24.01 -12.72
CA GLN A 271 -7.47 24.06 -11.45
C GLN A 271 -8.75 23.20 -11.48
N ARG A 272 -9.41 23.11 -12.62
CA ARG A 272 -10.58 22.24 -12.75
C ARG A 272 -10.19 20.76 -12.70
N ALA A 273 -9.15 20.36 -13.40
CA ALA A 273 -8.62 19.00 -13.35
C ALA A 273 -8.11 18.65 -11.93
N ARG A 274 -7.37 19.57 -11.27
CA ARG A 274 -6.90 19.39 -9.89
C ARG A 274 -8.06 19.14 -8.92
N LYS A 275 -9.16 19.90 -9.03
CA LYS A 275 -10.34 19.69 -8.18
C LYS A 275 -10.96 18.30 -8.37
N ILE A 276 -11.09 17.83 -9.61
CA ILE A 276 -11.66 16.52 -9.91
C ILE A 276 -10.75 15.42 -9.39
N VAL A 277 -9.44 15.51 -9.61
CA VAL A 277 -8.46 14.54 -9.10
C VAL A 277 -8.52 14.48 -7.57
N GLY A 278 -8.50 15.61 -6.88
CA GLY A 278 -8.66 15.64 -5.41
C GLY A 278 -9.95 14.98 -4.95
N GLY A 279 -11.07 15.26 -5.62
CA GLY A 279 -12.36 14.62 -5.32
C GLY A 279 -12.35 13.10 -5.55
N LEU A 280 -11.69 12.62 -6.61
CA LEU A 280 -11.53 11.19 -6.88
C LEU A 280 -10.66 10.50 -5.81
N ILE A 281 -9.56 11.12 -5.40
CA ILE A 281 -8.69 10.60 -4.32
C ILE A 281 -9.47 10.53 -3.00
N GLN A 282 -10.27 11.56 -2.69
CA GLN A 282 -11.16 11.54 -1.53
C GLN A 282 -12.17 10.39 -1.63
N ALA A 283 -12.86 10.23 -2.77
CA ALA A 283 -13.84 9.18 -2.95
C ALA A 283 -13.23 7.78 -2.78
N VAL A 284 -12.13 7.47 -3.43
CA VAL A 284 -11.44 6.18 -3.26
C VAL A 284 -11.05 5.96 -1.79
N THR A 285 -10.59 7.00 -1.10
CA THR A 285 -10.20 6.88 0.32
C THR A 285 -11.39 6.59 1.21
N TYR A 286 -12.50 7.33 1.07
CA TYR A 286 -13.65 7.25 1.98
C TYR A 286 -14.65 6.16 1.60
N GLU A 287 -14.81 5.86 0.31
CA GLU A 287 -15.83 4.92 -0.18
C GLU A 287 -15.26 3.50 -0.46
N GLU A 288 -13.94 3.37 -0.63
CA GLU A 288 -13.30 2.07 -0.88
C GLU A 288 -12.29 1.70 0.21
N PHE A 289 -11.23 2.47 0.41
CA PHE A 289 -10.11 2.11 1.28
C PHE A 289 -10.52 1.95 2.76
N LEU A 290 -11.16 2.97 3.36
CA LEU A 290 -11.53 2.93 4.78
C LEU A 290 -12.50 1.78 5.13
N PRO A 291 -13.56 1.52 4.33
CA PRO A 291 -14.43 0.37 4.57
C PRO A 291 -13.69 -0.98 4.56
N HIS A 292 -12.69 -1.16 3.67
CA HIS A 292 -11.92 -2.41 3.60
C HIS A 292 -11.05 -2.66 4.84
N ILE A 293 -10.52 -1.61 5.46
CA ILE A 293 -9.79 -1.77 6.73
C ILE A 293 -10.72 -1.86 7.95
N GLY A 294 -12.04 -1.78 7.74
CA GLY A 294 -13.07 -1.91 8.77
C GLY A 294 -13.44 -0.60 9.46
N ILE A 295 -13.18 0.56 8.84
CA ILE A 295 -13.50 1.87 9.39
C ILE A 295 -14.77 2.42 8.74
N GLU A 296 -15.82 2.55 9.54
CA GLU A 296 -17.05 3.23 9.17
C GLU A 296 -17.11 4.59 9.87
N LEU A 297 -17.14 5.66 9.09
CA LEU A 297 -17.29 7.01 9.61
C LEU A 297 -18.76 7.32 9.89
N ASP A 298 -19.01 8.27 10.79
CA ASP A 298 -20.34 8.80 11.00
C ASP A 298 -20.88 9.44 9.71
N PRO A 299 -22.22 9.44 9.48
CA PRO A 299 -22.79 10.03 8.28
C PRO A 299 -22.33 11.47 8.07
N TYR A 300 -21.91 11.79 6.84
CA TYR A 300 -21.49 13.16 6.51
C TYR A 300 -22.69 14.13 6.59
N THR A 301 -22.54 15.20 7.35
CA THR A 301 -23.58 16.22 7.55
C THR A 301 -23.20 17.59 6.97
N GLY A 302 -22.07 17.66 6.28
CA GLY A 302 -21.52 18.88 5.71
C GLY A 302 -20.27 19.38 6.44
N TYR A 303 -19.62 20.38 5.86
CA TYR A 303 -18.44 21.01 6.43
C TYR A 303 -18.73 21.65 7.79
N ASP A 304 -17.89 21.35 8.79
CA ASP A 304 -17.95 22.03 10.10
C ASP A 304 -16.69 22.87 10.33
N VAL A 305 -16.86 24.20 10.37
CA VAL A 305 -15.79 25.17 10.60
C VAL A 305 -15.08 25.04 11.96
N ASN A 306 -15.67 24.30 12.91
CA ASN A 306 -15.10 24.06 14.24
C ASN A 306 -14.29 22.77 14.30
N VAL A 307 -14.34 21.92 13.28
CA VAL A 307 -13.52 20.71 13.21
C VAL A 307 -12.13 21.07 12.71
N GLN A 308 -11.12 20.75 13.53
CA GLN A 308 -9.72 20.95 13.20
C GLN A 308 -9.18 19.74 12.44
N PRO A 309 -8.77 19.89 11.16
CA PRO A 309 -8.32 18.77 10.32
C PRO A 309 -6.85 18.38 10.54
N ASP A 310 -6.06 19.20 11.25
CA ASP A 310 -4.63 18.95 11.43
C ASP A 310 -4.36 17.52 11.89
N ILE A 311 -3.36 16.90 11.28
CA ILE A 311 -2.93 15.55 11.65
C ILE A 311 -2.47 15.52 13.10
N THR A 312 -2.94 14.51 13.84
CA THR A 312 -2.48 14.33 15.22
C THR A 312 -1.08 13.74 15.27
N ASN A 313 -0.30 14.17 16.27
CA ASN A 313 1.04 13.66 16.49
C ASN A 313 1.06 12.13 16.68
N THR A 314 0.05 11.59 17.36
CA THR A 314 -0.11 10.13 17.57
C THR A 314 -0.40 9.38 16.29
N PHE A 315 -1.26 9.93 15.42
CA PHE A 315 -1.53 9.36 14.10
C PHE A 315 -0.23 9.26 13.29
N SER A 316 0.49 10.37 13.14
CA SER A 316 1.74 10.46 12.38
C SER A 316 2.87 9.58 12.92
N ALA A 317 3.07 9.58 14.25
CA ALA A 317 4.23 8.92 14.86
C ALA A 317 4.02 7.44 15.19
N ALA A 318 2.76 6.96 15.29
CA ALA A 318 2.44 5.61 15.70
C ALA A 318 1.31 4.98 14.89
N ALA A 319 0.09 5.51 14.92
CA ALA A 319 -1.11 4.81 14.48
C ALA A 319 -1.10 4.53 12.97
N TYR A 320 -0.84 5.52 12.12
CA TYR A 320 -0.89 5.33 10.66
C TYR A 320 0.32 4.56 10.10
N ARG A 321 1.26 4.16 10.96
CA ARG A 321 2.38 3.29 10.61
C ARG A 321 2.02 1.79 10.63
N PHE A 322 0.73 1.47 10.79
CA PHE A 322 0.25 0.09 10.77
C PHE A 322 0.50 -0.60 9.42
N GLY A 323 0.47 0.16 8.31
CA GLY A 323 0.77 -0.36 6.98
C GLY A 323 2.14 -1.04 6.85
N HIS A 324 3.11 -0.73 7.72
CA HIS A 324 4.42 -1.39 7.72
C HIS A 324 4.35 -2.90 7.96
N THR A 325 3.32 -3.40 8.64
CA THR A 325 3.12 -4.83 8.89
C THR A 325 2.54 -5.56 7.69
N MET A 326 1.83 -4.84 6.81
CA MET A 326 1.14 -5.40 5.65
C MET A 326 2.08 -5.71 4.48
N VAL A 327 3.26 -5.08 4.45
CA VAL A 327 4.14 -5.06 3.28
C VAL A 327 4.73 -6.44 3.02
N ASN A 328 4.61 -6.92 1.79
CA ASN A 328 5.31 -8.10 1.31
C ASN A 328 6.78 -7.77 0.99
N GLY A 329 7.69 -8.70 1.28
CA GLY A 329 9.11 -8.56 0.92
C GLY A 329 9.37 -8.63 -0.59
N ARG A 330 8.31 -8.85 -1.38
CA ARG A 330 8.42 -9.03 -2.82
C ARG A 330 7.27 -8.40 -3.57
N LEU A 331 7.57 -7.47 -4.46
CA LEU A 331 6.63 -6.86 -5.39
C LEU A 331 6.48 -7.80 -6.60
N VAL A 332 5.37 -8.53 -6.67
CA VAL A 332 5.07 -9.39 -7.81
C VAL A 332 4.63 -8.56 -9.00
N ARG A 333 4.90 -9.05 -10.22
CA ARG A 333 4.55 -8.38 -11.47
C ARG A 333 4.03 -9.40 -12.47
N PHE A 334 2.94 -9.07 -13.15
CA PHE A 334 2.28 -9.99 -14.06
C PHE A 334 2.02 -9.37 -15.44
N GLU A 335 1.96 -10.26 -16.44
CA GLU A 335 1.40 -9.97 -17.75
C GLU A 335 -0.14 -9.92 -17.68
N GLU A 336 -0.79 -9.43 -18.75
CA GLU A 336 -2.25 -9.37 -18.85
C GLU A 336 -2.93 -10.73 -18.72
N ASN A 337 -2.29 -11.79 -19.18
CA ASN A 337 -2.79 -13.17 -19.10
C ASN A 337 -2.51 -13.85 -17.74
N GLY A 338 -1.92 -13.14 -16.78
CA GLY A 338 -1.56 -13.67 -15.47
C GLY A 338 -0.22 -14.42 -15.41
N ASP A 339 0.53 -14.51 -16.51
CA ASP A 339 1.91 -15.04 -16.48
C ASP A 339 2.85 -14.09 -15.74
N ASP A 340 3.98 -14.62 -15.26
CA ASP A 340 5.01 -13.78 -14.68
C ASP A 340 5.52 -12.75 -15.70
N TRP A 341 5.67 -11.50 -15.27
CA TRP A 341 6.28 -10.46 -16.07
C TRP A 341 7.68 -10.87 -16.52
N MET A 342 8.06 -10.55 -17.76
CA MET A 342 9.33 -10.97 -18.35
C MET A 342 10.58 -10.61 -17.52
N PHE A 343 10.51 -9.55 -16.72
CA PHE A 343 11.56 -9.14 -15.76
C PHE A 343 11.35 -9.74 -14.36
N GLY A 344 10.38 -10.63 -14.18
CA GLY A 344 10.05 -11.28 -12.92
C GLY A 344 9.50 -10.32 -11.84
N ALA A 345 9.31 -10.83 -10.63
CA ALA A 345 9.02 -10.02 -9.44
C ALA A 345 10.28 -9.28 -8.98
N LYS A 346 10.11 -8.23 -8.16
CA LYS A 346 11.19 -7.43 -7.59
C LYS A 346 11.20 -7.63 -6.08
N ASP A 347 12.33 -8.04 -5.50
CA ASP A 347 12.48 -8.00 -4.05
C ASP A 347 12.44 -6.55 -3.58
N LEU A 348 11.68 -6.26 -2.53
CA LEU A 348 11.42 -4.89 -2.10
C LEU A 348 12.73 -4.14 -1.78
N ARG A 349 13.67 -4.83 -1.10
CA ARG A 349 14.99 -4.26 -0.79
C ARG A 349 15.80 -3.83 -2.01
N ASP A 350 15.56 -4.44 -3.18
CA ASP A 350 16.22 -4.12 -4.45
C ASP A 350 15.44 -3.06 -5.25
N GLY A 351 14.26 -2.69 -4.78
CA GLY A 351 13.40 -1.68 -5.38
C GLY A 351 13.53 -0.27 -4.79
N PHE A 352 14.13 -0.13 -3.58
CA PHE A 352 14.24 1.17 -2.92
C PHE A 352 15.11 2.14 -3.73
N PHE A 353 14.57 3.34 -3.98
CA PHE A 353 15.22 4.44 -4.69
C PHE A 353 15.78 4.06 -6.06
N ARG A 354 15.06 3.18 -6.77
CA ARG A 354 15.39 2.67 -8.10
C ARG A 354 14.32 3.06 -9.15
N PRO A 355 14.13 4.37 -9.40
CA PRO A 355 13.10 4.85 -10.32
C PRO A 355 13.28 4.34 -11.76
N GLU A 356 14.53 4.00 -12.16
CA GLU A 356 14.82 3.41 -13.45
C GLU A 356 14.11 2.07 -13.71
N ILE A 357 13.67 1.36 -12.67
CA ILE A 357 12.89 0.13 -12.82
C ILE A 357 11.62 0.37 -13.65
N LEU A 358 10.90 1.47 -13.40
CA LEU A 358 9.71 1.80 -14.19
C LEU A 358 10.07 2.12 -15.64
N LYS A 359 11.18 2.82 -15.88
CA LYS A 359 11.64 3.17 -17.22
C LYS A 359 12.13 1.95 -18.02
N ASP A 360 12.90 1.08 -17.39
CA ASP A 360 13.64 0.02 -18.07
C ASP A 360 12.92 -1.33 -18.09
N GLU A 361 11.97 -1.52 -17.17
CA GLU A 361 11.32 -2.82 -16.97
C GLU A 361 9.80 -2.79 -17.23
N GLY A 362 9.28 -1.85 -18.02
CA GLY A 362 7.95 -1.91 -18.63
C GLY A 362 6.84 -1.13 -17.94
N GLY A 363 7.15 -0.05 -17.24
CA GLY A 363 6.16 0.90 -16.73
C GLY A 363 5.47 0.47 -15.45
N ILE A 364 4.29 1.03 -15.24
CA ILE A 364 3.51 0.87 -14.00
C ILE A 364 2.57 -0.34 -14.03
N GLU A 365 2.18 -0.78 -15.20
CA GLU A 365 1.12 -1.76 -15.43
C GLU A 365 1.39 -3.13 -14.80
N PRO A 366 2.62 -3.71 -14.91
CA PRO A 366 2.93 -4.98 -14.26
C PRO A 366 2.84 -4.92 -12.73
N PHE A 367 3.16 -3.76 -12.14
CA PHE A 367 3.03 -3.55 -10.69
C PHE A 367 1.57 -3.51 -10.24
N PHE A 368 0.70 -2.81 -10.97
CA PHE A 368 -0.73 -2.77 -10.62
C PHE A 368 -1.38 -4.14 -10.72
N ARG A 369 -1.06 -4.94 -11.76
CA ARG A 369 -1.52 -6.32 -11.83
C ARG A 369 -0.99 -7.18 -10.67
N GLY A 370 0.25 -6.91 -10.24
CA GLY A 370 0.84 -7.57 -9.08
C GLY A 370 0.13 -7.22 -7.78
N LEU A 371 -0.06 -5.93 -7.51
CA LEU A 371 -0.75 -5.44 -6.32
C LEU A 371 -2.19 -5.98 -6.23
N ALA A 372 -2.89 -6.11 -7.36
CA ALA A 372 -4.24 -6.64 -7.42
C ALA A 372 -4.36 -8.14 -7.13
N ALA A 373 -3.29 -8.90 -7.38
CA ALA A 373 -3.29 -10.35 -7.28
C ALA A 373 -2.65 -10.89 -5.99
N GLN A 374 -1.85 -10.09 -5.30
CA GLN A 374 -1.15 -10.48 -4.08
C GLN A 374 -1.91 -10.04 -2.84
N GLU A 375 -2.17 -10.98 -1.91
CA GLU A 375 -2.69 -10.65 -0.58
C GLU A 375 -1.59 -9.99 0.25
N HIS A 376 -1.95 -8.96 1.01
CA HIS A 376 -1.03 -8.36 1.98
C HIS A 376 -0.87 -9.23 3.24
N GLN A 377 0.22 -8.99 4.00
CA GLN A 377 0.50 -9.65 5.26
C GLN A 377 -0.56 -9.33 6.33
N PHE A 378 -0.74 -10.23 7.28
CA PHE A 378 -1.58 -10.01 8.45
C PHE A 378 -1.13 -8.77 9.25
N VAL A 379 -2.08 -8.04 9.84
CA VAL A 379 -1.76 -6.85 10.66
C VAL A 379 -1.50 -7.28 12.09
N ASP A 380 -0.24 -7.33 12.46
CA ASP A 380 0.25 -7.66 13.81
C ASP A 380 1.61 -6.97 14.04
N PRO A 381 2.33 -7.18 15.15
CA PRO A 381 3.65 -6.58 15.33
C PRO A 381 4.75 -7.13 14.42
N LEU A 382 4.49 -8.20 13.64
CA LEU A 382 5.51 -8.80 12.78
C LEU A 382 5.76 -7.95 11.54
N ILE A 383 7.00 -7.83 11.14
CA ILE A 383 7.45 -7.09 9.95
C ILE A 383 8.44 -7.94 9.17
N MET A 384 8.27 -7.98 7.85
CA MET A 384 9.18 -8.67 6.94
C MET A 384 10.60 -8.12 7.03
N ASP A 385 11.59 -8.99 6.91
CA ASP A 385 13.00 -8.64 7.06
C ASP A 385 13.50 -7.58 6.07
N ASP A 386 12.88 -7.48 4.89
CA ASP A 386 13.21 -6.45 3.89
C ASP A 386 13.13 -5.02 4.44
N ILE A 387 12.21 -4.76 5.36
CA ILE A 387 12.06 -3.46 6.00
C ILE A 387 12.40 -3.47 7.50
N ARG A 388 12.52 -4.65 8.12
CA ARG A 388 12.92 -4.79 9.52
C ARG A 388 14.45 -4.79 9.72
N ASN A 389 15.21 -5.40 8.80
CA ASN A 389 16.66 -5.53 8.93
C ASN A 389 17.42 -4.94 7.74
N PHE A 390 16.77 -4.80 6.57
CA PHE A 390 17.39 -4.41 5.31
C PHE A 390 16.81 -3.12 4.73
N LEU A 391 16.04 -2.35 5.51
CA LEU A 391 15.51 -1.08 5.04
C LEU A 391 16.66 -0.16 4.61
N PHE A 392 16.67 0.20 3.33
CA PHE A 392 17.65 1.08 2.65
C PHE A 392 19.08 0.57 2.61
N GLY A 393 19.36 -0.68 3.02
CA GLY A 393 20.70 -1.24 2.94
C GLY A 393 20.89 -2.56 3.69
N GLN A 394 22.13 -3.02 3.74
CA GLN A 394 22.50 -4.21 4.50
C GLN A 394 22.75 -3.87 5.97
N PRO A 395 22.51 -4.78 6.93
CA PRO A 395 22.94 -4.61 8.31
C PRO A 395 24.42 -4.26 8.40
N GLY A 396 24.76 -3.21 9.12
CA GLY A 396 26.13 -2.69 9.22
C GLY A 396 26.62 -1.86 8.00
N ALA A 397 25.83 -1.75 6.94
CA ALA A 397 26.14 -1.01 5.73
C ALA A 397 24.95 -0.13 5.27
N GLY A 398 24.32 0.58 6.20
CA GLY A 398 23.21 1.49 5.96
C GLY A 398 21.83 0.91 6.29
N GLY A 399 21.70 -0.41 6.41
CA GLY A 399 20.42 -1.04 6.78
C GLY A 399 19.97 -0.62 8.18
N ILE A 400 18.68 -0.37 8.32
CA ILE A 400 18.02 0.04 9.56
C ILE A 400 16.81 -0.84 9.85
N ASP A 401 16.33 -0.78 11.09
CA ASP A 401 15.16 -1.54 11.57
C ASP A 401 13.95 -0.60 11.70
N LEU A 402 13.00 -0.74 10.77
CA LEU A 402 11.80 0.11 10.74
C LEU A 402 10.95 -0.04 12.00
N LEU A 403 10.84 -1.26 12.58
CA LEU A 403 10.09 -1.45 13.82
C LEU A 403 10.74 -0.69 14.98
N SER A 404 12.07 -0.81 15.11
CA SER A 404 12.80 -0.05 16.13
C SER A 404 12.63 1.46 15.96
N ILE A 405 12.59 1.93 14.70
CA ILE A 405 12.33 3.34 14.38
C ILE A 405 10.89 3.72 14.78
N ASN A 406 9.87 2.90 14.50
CA ASN A 406 8.50 3.19 14.90
C ASN A 406 8.38 3.40 16.41
N ILE A 407 9.01 2.54 17.21
CA ILE A 407 9.05 2.67 18.66
C ILE A 407 9.79 3.97 19.08
N ALA A 408 10.99 4.17 18.55
CA ALA A 408 11.81 5.31 18.93
C ALA A 408 11.19 6.65 18.48
N ARG A 409 10.52 6.68 17.32
CA ARG A 409 9.81 7.84 16.78
C ARG A 409 8.68 8.29 17.71
N ALA A 410 7.86 7.36 18.20
CA ALA A 410 6.81 7.68 19.16
C ALA A 410 7.39 8.26 20.45
N ARG A 411 8.47 7.68 20.97
CA ARG A 411 9.14 8.16 22.19
C ARG A 411 9.73 9.56 22.04
N GLU A 412 10.46 9.83 20.94
CA GLU A 412 11.11 11.13 20.73
C GLU A 412 10.11 12.26 20.40
N ARG A 413 8.92 11.88 19.90
CA ARG A 413 7.83 12.83 19.65
C ARG A 413 6.90 13.02 20.85
N GLY A 414 7.26 12.47 22.00
CA GLY A 414 6.54 12.65 23.26
C GLY A 414 5.17 11.97 23.27
N ILE A 415 5.01 10.85 22.56
CA ILE A 415 3.79 10.02 22.65
C ILE A 415 3.89 9.15 23.91
N PRO A 416 2.84 9.10 24.76
CA PRO A 416 2.85 8.33 26.01
C PRO A 416 2.82 6.82 25.76
N ASP A 417 2.71 6.00 26.79
CA ASP A 417 2.46 4.56 26.68
C ASP A 417 1.07 4.27 26.11
N TYR A 418 0.87 3.04 25.65
CA TYR A 418 -0.36 2.67 24.95
C TYR A 418 -1.61 2.74 25.85
N ASN A 419 -1.53 2.36 27.12
CA ASN A 419 -2.65 2.44 28.04
C ASN A 419 -3.07 3.90 28.34
N THR A 420 -2.12 4.81 28.36
CA THR A 420 -2.41 6.25 28.44
C THR A 420 -3.16 6.72 27.19
N ILE A 421 -2.74 6.27 25.98
CA ILE A 421 -3.47 6.59 24.74
C ILE A 421 -4.90 6.06 24.77
N ARG A 422 -5.11 4.81 25.20
CA ARG A 422 -6.47 4.24 25.35
C ARG A 422 -7.34 5.08 26.28
N THR A 423 -6.77 5.51 27.42
CA THR A 423 -7.47 6.41 28.34
C THR A 423 -7.85 7.74 27.70
N ASP A 424 -6.94 8.35 26.93
CA ASP A 424 -7.19 9.60 26.23
C ASP A 424 -8.23 9.44 25.11
N LEU A 425 -8.30 8.27 24.49
CA LEU A 425 -9.35 7.85 23.54
C LEU A 425 -10.67 7.46 24.23
N GLN A 426 -10.76 7.55 25.55
CA GLN A 426 -11.91 7.12 26.36
C GLN A 426 -12.19 5.60 26.30
N LEU A 427 -11.18 4.81 25.96
CA LEU A 427 -11.22 3.35 25.95
C LEU A 427 -10.72 2.79 27.30
N THR A 428 -11.14 1.56 27.62
CA THR A 428 -10.65 0.87 28.82
C THR A 428 -9.19 0.47 28.64
N PRO A 429 -8.26 0.88 29.53
CA PRO A 429 -6.90 0.39 29.52
C PRO A 429 -6.82 -1.13 29.72
N HIS A 430 -5.84 -1.78 29.11
CA HIS A 430 -5.58 -3.20 29.31
C HIS A 430 -5.00 -3.46 30.71
N ALA A 431 -5.56 -4.45 31.39
CA ALA A 431 -5.13 -4.80 32.75
C ALA A 431 -3.79 -5.58 32.77
N ASP A 432 -3.57 -6.36 31.74
CA ASP A 432 -2.41 -7.23 31.56
C ASP A 432 -2.22 -7.57 30.07
N PHE A 433 -1.17 -8.32 29.73
CA PHE A 433 -0.87 -8.69 28.35
C PHE A 433 -1.89 -9.67 27.75
N THR A 434 -2.60 -10.45 28.57
CA THR A 434 -3.64 -11.38 28.09
C THR A 434 -4.94 -10.64 27.73
N SER A 435 -5.16 -9.45 28.28
CA SER A 435 -6.25 -8.55 27.89
C SER A 435 -5.90 -7.70 26.66
N LEU A 436 -4.62 -7.54 26.33
CA LEU A 436 -4.16 -6.85 25.11
C LEU A 436 -4.34 -7.73 23.88
N THR A 437 -3.98 -9.02 24.00
CA THR A 437 -4.10 -9.97 22.89
C THR A 437 -4.47 -11.37 23.37
N SER A 438 -5.33 -12.04 22.61
CA SER A 438 -5.69 -13.45 22.83
C SER A 438 -4.61 -14.43 22.35
N ASN A 439 -3.61 -13.97 21.57
CA ASN A 439 -2.50 -14.79 21.13
C ASN A 439 -1.52 -15.07 22.29
N PRO A 440 -1.47 -16.31 22.83
CA PRO A 440 -0.67 -16.60 24.01
C PRO A 440 0.84 -16.45 23.78
N VAL A 441 1.33 -16.69 22.56
CA VAL A 441 2.75 -16.56 22.21
C VAL A 441 3.17 -15.08 22.19
N LEU A 442 2.33 -14.24 21.59
CA LEU A 442 2.55 -12.80 21.58
C LEU A 442 2.46 -12.21 22.99
N SER A 443 1.43 -12.58 23.75
CA SER A 443 1.23 -12.16 25.14
C SER A 443 2.44 -12.49 26.03
N GLU A 444 2.96 -13.72 25.99
CA GLU A 444 4.15 -14.15 26.74
C GLU A 444 5.42 -13.40 26.28
N SER A 445 5.57 -13.17 24.99
CA SER A 445 6.71 -12.43 24.43
C SER A 445 6.70 -10.96 24.87
N LEU A 446 5.54 -10.33 24.86
CA LEU A 446 5.33 -8.96 25.34
C LEU A 446 5.59 -8.85 26.84
N GLU A 447 5.05 -9.77 27.64
CA GLU A 447 5.31 -9.83 29.09
C GLU A 447 6.80 -10.00 29.38
N THR A 448 7.47 -10.88 28.64
CA THR A 448 8.91 -11.12 28.81
C THR A 448 9.75 -9.89 28.51
N VAL A 449 9.40 -9.12 27.46
CA VAL A 449 10.21 -7.98 27.03
C VAL A 449 9.87 -6.69 27.77
N TYR A 450 8.59 -6.43 28.07
CA TYR A 450 8.14 -5.21 28.76
C TYR A 450 8.03 -5.36 30.27
N GLY A 451 7.61 -6.53 30.76
CA GLY A 451 7.43 -6.82 32.18
C GLY A 451 6.25 -6.11 32.86
N ASP A 452 5.70 -5.07 32.26
CA ASP A 452 4.61 -4.26 32.78
C ASP A 452 3.79 -3.71 31.59
N ILE A 453 2.48 -3.94 31.59
CA ILE A 453 1.56 -3.51 30.53
C ILE A 453 1.52 -1.98 30.35
N SER A 454 1.77 -1.21 31.42
CA SER A 454 1.83 0.24 31.37
C SER A 454 3.08 0.81 30.68
N LYS A 455 3.98 -0.08 30.21
CA LYS A 455 5.21 0.29 29.49
C LYS A 455 5.15 -0.02 28.01
N VAL A 456 4.05 -0.58 27.51
CA VAL A 456 3.90 -0.93 26.10
C VAL A 456 3.95 0.34 25.25
N ASP A 457 4.83 0.32 24.24
CA ASP A 457 4.95 1.43 23.30
C ASP A 457 3.73 1.54 22.40
N PRO A 458 3.35 2.74 21.94
CA PRO A 458 2.13 2.98 21.19
C PRO A 458 1.96 2.09 19.96
N TRP A 459 2.97 2.03 19.10
CA TRP A 459 2.90 1.22 17.88
C TRP A 459 2.73 -0.27 18.18
N ILE A 460 3.46 -0.77 19.17
CA ILE A 460 3.34 -2.17 19.61
C ILE A 460 1.94 -2.44 20.16
N GLY A 461 1.39 -1.54 20.96
CA GLY A 461 0.05 -1.69 21.53
C GLY A 461 -1.02 -1.72 20.42
N PHE A 462 -0.99 -0.78 19.49
CA PHE A 462 -1.91 -0.75 18.35
C PHE A 462 -1.86 -2.03 17.50
N MET A 463 -0.66 -2.58 17.28
CA MET A 463 -0.47 -3.78 16.45
C MET A 463 -0.74 -5.10 17.20
N SER A 464 -0.83 -5.07 18.53
CA SER A 464 -0.99 -6.29 19.34
C SER A 464 -2.43 -6.58 19.73
N GLU A 465 -3.36 -5.64 19.57
CA GLU A 465 -4.77 -5.87 19.86
C GLU A 465 -5.37 -6.91 18.90
N ASP A 466 -6.28 -7.73 19.43
CA ASP A 466 -7.11 -8.58 18.59
C ASP A 466 -7.95 -7.72 17.64
N HIS A 467 -8.08 -8.14 16.39
CA HIS A 467 -8.86 -7.41 15.39
C HIS A 467 -10.33 -7.35 15.75
N LEU A 468 -10.97 -6.23 15.44
CA LEU A 468 -12.42 -6.11 15.50
C LEU A 468 -13.08 -7.02 14.45
N PRO A 469 -14.34 -7.47 14.67
CA PRO A 469 -15.05 -8.25 13.66
C PRO A 469 -15.12 -7.54 12.30
N ASN A 470 -14.71 -8.22 11.23
CA ASN A 470 -14.65 -7.69 9.86
C ASN A 470 -13.74 -6.46 9.69
N ALA A 471 -12.73 -6.31 10.52
CA ALA A 471 -11.72 -5.26 10.40
C ALA A 471 -10.32 -5.87 10.37
N LEU A 472 -9.36 -5.14 9.82
CA LEU A 472 -7.94 -5.50 9.83
C LEU A 472 -7.22 -5.10 11.12
N ILE A 473 -7.88 -4.42 12.04
CA ILE A 473 -7.27 -3.67 13.13
C ILE A 473 -8.05 -3.84 14.44
N GLY A 474 -7.35 -3.63 15.55
CA GLY A 474 -7.92 -3.63 16.89
C GLY A 474 -8.63 -2.32 17.26
N GLU A 475 -9.26 -2.30 18.45
CA GLU A 475 -10.13 -1.21 18.90
C GLU A 475 -9.42 0.15 19.01
N GLY A 476 -8.22 0.19 19.59
CA GLY A 476 -7.51 1.45 19.79
C GLY A 476 -7.05 2.07 18.47
N LEU A 477 -6.58 1.25 17.53
CA LEU A 477 -6.20 1.73 16.21
C LEU A 477 -7.43 2.18 15.42
N HIS A 478 -8.54 1.44 15.48
CA HIS A 478 -9.80 1.78 14.84
C HIS A 478 -10.28 3.18 15.28
N GLU A 479 -10.37 3.43 16.58
CA GLU A 479 -10.84 4.72 17.11
C GLU A 479 -9.90 5.88 16.72
N MET A 480 -8.59 5.66 16.73
CA MET A 480 -7.60 6.68 16.34
C MET A 480 -7.72 7.04 14.85
N LEU A 481 -7.85 6.04 13.98
CA LEU A 481 -8.00 6.27 12.53
C LEU A 481 -9.36 6.89 12.21
N LYS A 482 -10.44 6.38 12.80
CA LYS A 482 -11.79 6.94 12.66
C LYS A 482 -11.81 8.42 13.02
N PHE A 483 -11.27 8.77 14.19
CA PHE A 483 -11.18 10.16 14.65
C PHE A 483 -10.44 11.05 13.64
N GLN A 484 -9.29 10.59 13.15
CA GLN A 484 -8.47 11.40 12.24
C GLN A 484 -9.14 11.57 10.88
N PHE A 485 -9.57 10.48 10.23
CA PHE A 485 -10.20 10.56 8.92
C PHE A 485 -11.53 11.31 8.93
N GLN A 486 -12.31 11.16 10.02
CA GLN A 486 -13.52 11.97 10.19
C GLN A 486 -13.20 13.45 10.32
N SER A 487 -12.15 13.81 11.07
CA SER A 487 -11.70 15.21 11.18
C SER A 487 -11.21 15.78 9.85
N LEU A 488 -10.50 14.98 9.04
CA LEU A 488 -10.04 15.36 7.70
C LEU A 488 -11.21 15.63 6.75
N ARG A 489 -12.27 14.80 6.82
CA ARG A 489 -13.46 14.94 5.99
C ARG A 489 -14.33 16.14 6.41
N ASP A 490 -14.70 16.17 7.69
CA ASP A 490 -15.67 17.12 8.20
C ASP A 490 -15.09 18.54 8.35
N GLY A 491 -13.76 18.66 8.55
CA GLY A 491 -13.03 19.91 8.62
C GLY A 491 -12.54 20.46 7.28
N ASP A 492 -12.83 19.78 6.16
CA ASP A 492 -12.42 20.21 4.83
C ASP A 492 -13.56 20.90 4.07
N ARG A 493 -13.44 22.23 3.90
CA ARG A 493 -14.42 23.01 3.14
C ARG A 493 -14.56 22.57 1.67
N TYR A 494 -13.50 21.99 1.12
CA TYR A 494 -13.43 21.52 -0.26
C TYR A 494 -13.53 19.99 -0.38
N TYR A 495 -14.08 19.33 0.65
CA TYR A 495 -14.49 17.94 0.50
C TYR A 495 -15.46 17.81 -0.67
N TYR A 496 -15.30 16.80 -1.54
CA TYR A 496 -15.99 16.78 -2.84
C TYR A 496 -17.51 16.87 -2.73
N GLU A 497 -18.14 16.35 -1.69
CA GLU A 497 -19.59 16.48 -1.46
C GLU A 497 -20.02 17.90 -1.03
N ASN A 498 -19.08 18.74 -0.59
CA ASN A 498 -19.33 20.10 -0.12
C ASN A 498 -18.78 21.18 -1.05
N ASP A 499 -17.84 20.87 -1.94
CA ASP A 499 -17.24 21.88 -2.84
C ASP A 499 -18.29 22.42 -3.82
N PRO A 500 -18.64 23.72 -3.74
CA PRO A 500 -19.66 24.32 -4.60
C PRO A 500 -19.27 24.36 -6.09
N ALA A 501 -18.04 23.99 -6.43
CA ALA A 501 -17.58 23.86 -7.81
C ALA A 501 -18.12 22.61 -8.50
N PHE A 502 -18.69 21.66 -7.74
CA PHE A 502 -19.30 20.46 -8.29
C PHE A 502 -20.82 20.55 -8.30
N THR A 503 -21.41 20.09 -9.39
CA THR A 503 -22.86 19.81 -9.47
C THR A 503 -23.18 18.49 -8.76
N SER A 504 -24.46 18.28 -8.40
CA SER A 504 -24.88 17.00 -7.80
C SER A 504 -24.58 15.79 -8.70
N ALA A 505 -24.63 15.95 -10.03
CA ALA A 505 -24.29 14.88 -10.95
C ALA A 505 -22.78 14.56 -10.97
N GLU A 506 -21.94 15.57 -10.82
CA GLU A 506 -20.49 15.40 -10.73
C GLU A 506 -20.09 14.78 -9.39
N ILE A 507 -20.72 15.18 -8.29
CA ILE A 507 -20.54 14.56 -6.96
C ILE A 507 -20.87 13.07 -7.05
N GLU A 508 -22.02 12.72 -7.63
CA GLU A 508 -22.41 11.31 -7.79
C GLU A 508 -21.43 10.54 -8.69
N ALA A 509 -20.93 11.16 -9.77
CA ALA A 509 -19.94 10.56 -10.64
C ALA A 509 -18.61 10.33 -9.93
N ILE A 510 -18.13 11.30 -9.14
CA ILE A 510 -16.91 11.18 -8.34
C ILE A 510 -17.08 10.05 -7.31
N LYS A 511 -18.18 10.07 -6.56
CA LYS A 511 -18.49 9.10 -5.51
C LYS A 511 -18.52 7.65 -6.00
N ASN A 512 -19.02 7.43 -7.21
CA ASN A 512 -19.18 6.09 -7.78
C ASN A 512 -17.97 5.66 -8.65
N THR A 513 -16.98 6.52 -8.85
CA THR A 513 -15.78 6.15 -9.60
C THR A 513 -14.85 5.29 -8.73
N LYS A 514 -14.58 4.09 -9.19
CA LYS A 514 -13.68 3.14 -8.53
C LYS A 514 -12.22 3.34 -8.92
N LEU A 515 -11.29 2.97 -8.03
CA LEU A 515 -9.85 3.02 -8.33
C LEU A 515 -9.52 2.16 -9.56
N SER A 516 -10.17 1.01 -9.73
CA SER A 516 -10.03 0.16 -10.92
C SER A 516 -10.34 0.90 -12.22
N GLU A 517 -11.39 1.74 -12.24
CA GLU A 517 -11.76 2.53 -13.41
C GLU A 517 -10.71 3.60 -13.73
N VAL A 518 -10.12 4.22 -12.69
CA VAL A 518 -9.00 5.17 -12.88
C VAL A 518 -7.80 4.48 -13.48
N ILE A 519 -7.47 3.27 -13.00
CA ILE A 519 -6.36 2.46 -13.56
C ILE A 519 -6.63 2.10 -15.01
N LEU A 520 -7.80 1.52 -15.31
CA LEU A 520 -8.15 1.02 -16.65
C LEU A 520 -8.15 2.13 -17.73
N ARG A 521 -8.54 3.36 -17.36
CA ARG A 521 -8.61 4.47 -18.33
C ARG A 521 -7.28 5.20 -18.54
N ASN A 522 -6.28 4.94 -17.67
CA ASN A 522 -4.96 5.58 -17.70
C ASN A 522 -3.80 4.62 -17.96
N THR A 523 -4.09 3.36 -18.26
CA THR A 523 -3.09 2.32 -18.49
C THR A 523 -3.50 1.46 -19.69
N ILE A 524 -2.58 0.60 -20.12
CA ILE A 524 -2.87 -0.41 -21.16
C ILE A 524 -3.49 -1.68 -20.55
N ILE A 525 -3.77 -1.71 -19.25
CA ILE A 525 -4.44 -2.83 -18.60
C ILE A 525 -5.87 -2.91 -19.16
N GLU A 526 -6.21 -4.04 -19.77
CA GLU A 526 -7.55 -4.27 -20.32
C GLU A 526 -8.49 -4.90 -19.28
N ILE A 527 -7.91 -5.59 -18.29
CA ILE A 527 -8.62 -6.49 -17.40
C ILE A 527 -8.14 -6.31 -15.96
N LEU A 528 -9.03 -5.86 -15.08
CA LEU A 528 -8.80 -5.69 -13.67
C LEU A 528 -10.11 -5.93 -12.92
N GLN A 529 -10.06 -6.48 -11.71
CA GLN A 529 -11.25 -6.61 -10.87
C GLN A 529 -11.87 -5.23 -10.56
N GLU A 530 -13.18 -5.19 -10.41
CA GLU A 530 -13.91 -3.96 -10.09
C GLU A 530 -13.43 -3.37 -8.77
N ASP A 531 -13.23 -4.22 -7.76
CA ASP A 531 -12.69 -3.85 -6.46
C ASP A 531 -11.24 -4.32 -6.34
N VAL A 532 -10.30 -3.41 -6.55
CA VAL A 532 -8.86 -3.73 -6.53
C VAL A 532 -8.32 -4.02 -5.12
N PHE A 533 -9.04 -3.63 -4.07
CA PHE A 533 -8.65 -3.88 -2.69
C PHE A 533 -8.88 -5.34 -2.26
N ILE A 534 -9.66 -6.11 -3.02
CA ILE A 534 -9.83 -7.56 -2.82
C ILE A 534 -8.84 -8.30 -3.72
N ALA A 535 -8.00 -9.15 -3.15
CA ALA A 535 -7.03 -9.90 -3.92
C ALA A 535 -7.72 -10.97 -4.79
N ILE A 536 -7.39 -11.01 -6.07
CA ILE A 536 -7.76 -12.12 -6.93
C ILE A 536 -6.51 -12.94 -7.22
N PRO A 537 -6.39 -14.15 -6.64
CA PRO A 537 -5.23 -15.01 -6.87
C PRO A 537 -4.95 -15.25 -8.35
N ARG A 538 -3.68 -15.26 -8.72
CA ARG A 538 -3.12 -15.38 -10.07
C ARG A 538 -3.89 -16.34 -11.02
N GLY A 539 -4.34 -17.47 -10.52
CA GLY A 539 -5.06 -18.46 -11.33
C GLY A 539 -6.51 -18.08 -11.67
N GLN A 540 -7.08 -17.07 -11.02
CA GLN A 540 -8.44 -16.60 -11.22
C GLN A 540 -8.51 -15.36 -12.12
N LEU A 541 -7.48 -14.50 -12.14
CA LEU A 541 -7.42 -13.33 -13.03
C LEU A 541 -7.61 -13.71 -14.50
N ALA A 542 -6.98 -14.80 -14.94
CA ALA A 542 -7.15 -15.30 -16.30
C ALA A 542 -8.50 -16.02 -16.55
N VAL A 543 -9.18 -16.50 -15.52
CA VAL A 543 -10.39 -17.32 -15.61
C VAL A 543 -11.68 -16.50 -15.53
N GLU A 544 -11.72 -15.44 -14.69
CA GLU A 544 -12.91 -14.59 -14.58
C GLU A 544 -13.08 -13.64 -15.78
N LEU A 545 -12.00 -13.37 -16.48
CA LEU A 545 -11.93 -12.30 -17.48
C LEU A 545 -11.94 -12.80 -18.92
N PHE A 546 -11.53 -13.98 -19.13
CA PHE A 546 -11.94 -14.77 -20.28
C PHE A 546 -12.94 -15.79 -19.76
N PRO A 547 -14.20 -15.75 -20.16
CA PRO A 547 -15.05 -16.90 -19.99
C PRO A 547 -14.50 -18.01 -20.89
N PHE A 548 -13.40 -18.62 -20.48
CA PHE A 548 -13.13 -19.98 -20.88
C PHE A 548 -14.39 -20.73 -20.48
N PRO A 549 -14.97 -21.50 -21.39
CA PRO A 549 -16.06 -22.39 -21.01
C PRO A 549 -15.56 -23.08 -19.73
N GLU A 550 -16.33 -23.02 -18.66
CA GLU A 550 -15.99 -23.57 -17.34
C GLU A 550 -15.04 -24.74 -17.54
N VAL A 551 -13.79 -24.61 -16.99
CA VAL A 551 -12.90 -25.79 -16.95
C VAL A 551 -13.57 -26.73 -15.97
N ARG A 552 -14.52 -27.49 -16.50
CA ARG A 552 -15.23 -28.49 -15.71
C ARG A 552 -14.18 -29.49 -15.28
N SER A 553 -14.08 -29.66 -13.98
CA SER A 553 -13.34 -30.79 -13.43
C SER A 553 -13.84 -32.06 -14.15
N ILE A 554 -13.01 -32.60 -15.01
CA ILE A 554 -13.32 -33.87 -15.67
C ILE A 554 -13.04 -34.96 -14.64
N GLU A 555 -14.09 -35.69 -14.30
CA GLU A 555 -13.97 -36.78 -13.34
C GLU A 555 -13.23 -37.94 -14.00
N LEU A 556 -12.08 -38.33 -13.42
CA LEU A 556 -11.27 -39.45 -13.86
C LEU A 556 -11.37 -40.61 -12.88
N SER A 557 -11.56 -41.80 -13.36
CA SER A 557 -11.40 -43.02 -12.57
C SER A 557 -10.59 -44.07 -13.31
N ALA A 558 -9.87 -44.92 -12.60
CA ALA A 558 -9.05 -45.95 -13.18
C ALA A 558 -9.30 -47.30 -12.49
N TYR A 559 -9.41 -48.35 -13.30
CA TYR A 559 -9.52 -49.72 -12.77
C TYR A 559 -8.76 -50.74 -13.62
N PRO A 560 -8.10 -51.74 -13.00
CA PRO A 560 -7.87 -51.83 -11.57
C PRO A 560 -6.93 -50.75 -11.09
N ASN A 561 -7.18 -50.21 -9.90
CA ASN A 561 -6.25 -49.34 -9.17
C ASN A 561 -6.23 -49.81 -7.70
N PRO A 562 -5.18 -50.48 -7.26
CA PRO A 562 -3.82 -50.57 -7.82
C PRO A 562 -3.72 -51.48 -9.08
N VAL A 563 -2.82 -51.03 -9.99
CA VAL A 563 -2.56 -51.67 -11.28
C VAL A 563 -1.26 -52.50 -11.27
N GLN A 564 -1.21 -53.61 -12.04
CA GLN A 564 0.04 -54.32 -12.33
C GLN A 564 0.64 -53.87 -13.66
N LYS A 565 -0.09 -54.00 -14.75
CA LYS A 565 0.37 -53.71 -16.10
C LYS A 565 -0.67 -52.94 -16.92
N TYR A 566 -1.93 -53.34 -16.87
CA TYR A 566 -3.00 -52.76 -17.67
C TYR A 566 -4.06 -52.13 -16.75
N PHE A 567 -4.58 -50.96 -17.13
CA PHE A 567 -5.75 -50.35 -16.52
C PHE A 567 -6.60 -49.64 -17.55
N ASN A 568 -7.88 -49.51 -17.26
CA ASN A 568 -8.80 -48.70 -18.02
C ASN A 568 -8.98 -47.34 -17.29
N LEU A 569 -8.79 -46.25 -18.01
CA LEU A 569 -9.13 -44.90 -17.58
C LEU A 569 -10.53 -44.58 -18.07
N VAL A 570 -11.41 -44.24 -17.16
CA VAL A 570 -12.78 -43.81 -17.47
C VAL A 570 -12.86 -42.29 -17.31
N ILE A 571 -13.42 -41.63 -18.31
CA ILE A 571 -13.52 -40.19 -18.46
C ILE A 571 -14.96 -39.84 -18.83
N GLU A 572 -15.64 -39.01 -18.02
CA GLU A 572 -16.93 -38.44 -18.41
C GLU A 572 -16.69 -37.07 -19.06
N ASN A 573 -17.06 -36.95 -20.34
CA ASN A 573 -16.80 -35.77 -21.14
C ASN A 573 -18.10 -35.09 -21.63
N ALA A 574 -18.19 -33.76 -21.53
CA ALA A 574 -19.44 -33.02 -21.83
C ALA A 574 -19.71 -32.88 -23.33
N ARG A 575 -18.67 -32.84 -24.17
CA ARG A 575 -18.73 -32.70 -25.63
C ARG A 575 -17.51 -33.33 -26.29
N PRO A 576 -17.57 -33.69 -27.59
CA PRO A 576 -16.38 -34.18 -28.29
C PRO A 576 -15.22 -33.19 -28.19
N SER A 577 -14.03 -33.72 -27.84
CA SER A 577 -12.81 -32.92 -27.67
C SER A 577 -11.55 -33.74 -27.91
N SER A 578 -10.44 -33.06 -28.20
CA SER A 578 -9.10 -33.62 -28.13
C SER A 578 -8.52 -33.40 -26.75
N ALA A 579 -7.87 -34.41 -26.19
CA ALA A 579 -7.25 -34.31 -24.88
C ALA A 579 -5.82 -34.86 -24.88
N THR A 580 -4.97 -34.32 -24.00
CA THR A 580 -3.65 -34.85 -23.70
C THR A 580 -3.68 -35.52 -22.33
N LEU A 581 -3.27 -36.79 -22.30
CA LEU A 581 -3.12 -37.58 -21.08
C LEU A 581 -1.65 -37.71 -20.75
N ASN A 582 -1.25 -37.30 -19.54
CA ASN A 582 0.10 -37.48 -19.04
C ASN A 582 0.08 -38.34 -17.78
N ILE A 583 1.11 -39.16 -17.62
CA ILE A 583 1.37 -39.93 -16.39
C ILE A 583 2.71 -39.45 -15.84
N PHE A 584 2.70 -39.00 -14.60
CA PHE A 584 3.88 -38.49 -13.88
C PHE A 584 4.29 -39.46 -12.79
N ASP A 585 5.58 -39.60 -12.56
CA ASP A 585 6.09 -40.20 -11.33
C ASP A 585 6.04 -39.22 -10.13
N VAL A 586 6.41 -39.69 -8.95
CA VAL A 586 6.44 -38.87 -7.72
C VAL A 586 7.47 -37.72 -7.75
N GLY A 587 8.42 -37.75 -8.69
CA GLY A 587 9.39 -36.69 -8.92
C GLY A 587 8.89 -35.62 -9.90
N GLY A 588 7.66 -35.76 -10.43
CA GLY A 588 7.09 -34.84 -11.42
C GLY A 588 7.56 -35.06 -12.85
N GLN A 589 8.28 -36.18 -13.14
CA GLN A 589 8.74 -36.53 -14.47
C GLN A 589 7.63 -37.24 -15.26
N ILE A 590 7.38 -36.82 -16.51
CA ILE A 590 6.44 -37.50 -17.40
C ILE A 590 7.03 -38.85 -17.80
N VAL A 591 6.32 -39.92 -17.42
CA VAL A 591 6.67 -41.31 -17.78
C VAL A 591 5.85 -41.86 -18.96
N SER A 592 4.73 -41.21 -19.28
CA SER A 592 3.90 -41.50 -20.46
C SER A 592 3.08 -40.27 -20.83
N SER A 593 2.97 -39.99 -22.13
CA SER A 593 2.11 -38.93 -22.69
C SER A 593 1.39 -39.47 -23.92
N ARG A 594 0.08 -39.20 -24.06
CA ARG A 594 -0.75 -39.67 -25.17
C ARG A 594 -1.87 -38.70 -25.48
N SER A 595 -2.03 -38.32 -26.75
CA SER A 595 -3.21 -37.59 -27.24
C SER A 595 -4.35 -38.58 -27.50
N VAL A 596 -5.57 -38.21 -27.08
CA VAL A 596 -6.79 -39.02 -27.23
C VAL A 596 -7.93 -38.15 -27.74
N GLN A 597 -8.85 -38.78 -28.49
CA GLN A 597 -10.12 -38.17 -28.88
C GLN A 597 -11.20 -38.65 -27.92
N LEU A 598 -11.90 -37.70 -27.31
CA LEU A 598 -13.00 -37.96 -26.38
C LEU A 598 -14.33 -37.67 -27.07
N ASN A 599 -15.28 -38.60 -26.95
CA ASN A 599 -16.66 -38.41 -27.34
C ASN A 599 -17.48 -37.79 -26.19
N ARG A 600 -18.66 -37.29 -26.50
CA ARG A 600 -19.62 -36.89 -25.48
C ARG A 600 -20.06 -38.07 -24.63
N GLY A 601 -20.06 -37.93 -23.31
CA GLY A 601 -20.42 -38.99 -22.34
C GLY A 601 -19.19 -39.80 -21.91
N ARG A 602 -19.43 -41.04 -21.52
CA ARG A 602 -18.41 -41.92 -20.95
C ARG A 602 -17.44 -42.43 -22.02
N ASN A 603 -16.16 -42.18 -21.78
CA ASN A 603 -15.04 -42.72 -22.57
C ASN A 603 -14.25 -43.71 -21.71
N GLU A 604 -13.81 -44.81 -22.29
CA GLU A 604 -12.99 -45.81 -21.62
C GLU A 604 -11.74 -46.08 -22.47
N ILE A 605 -10.57 -45.80 -21.91
CA ILE A 605 -9.30 -45.87 -22.62
C ILE A 605 -8.39 -46.84 -21.91
N ASN A 606 -7.93 -47.84 -22.64
CA ASN A 606 -7.01 -48.86 -22.12
C ASN A 606 -5.57 -48.34 -22.18
N PHE A 607 -4.86 -48.50 -21.08
CA PHE A 607 -3.44 -48.15 -20.91
C PHE A 607 -2.61 -49.37 -20.51
N GLU A 608 -1.41 -49.45 -21.09
CA GLU A 608 -0.37 -50.39 -20.68
C GLU A 608 0.78 -49.59 -20.05
N LEU A 609 1.09 -49.87 -18.78
CA LEU A 609 2.27 -49.31 -18.12
C LEU A 609 3.50 -50.14 -18.48
N SER A 610 4.60 -49.47 -18.78
CA SER A 610 5.88 -50.14 -19.04
C SER A 610 6.31 -51.03 -17.84
N ASP A 611 6.80 -52.22 -18.16
CA ASP A 611 7.38 -53.11 -17.15
C ASP A 611 8.62 -52.52 -16.44
N GLN A 612 9.24 -51.50 -17.04
CA GLN A 612 10.40 -50.79 -16.49
C GLN A 612 10.05 -49.77 -15.39
N LEU A 613 8.76 -49.37 -15.29
CA LEU A 613 8.34 -48.45 -14.26
C LEU A 613 8.36 -49.12 -12.89
N ALA A 614 8.91 -48.43 -11.89
CA ALA A 614 8.97 -48.90 -10.52
C ALA A 614 7.56 -49.05 -9.89
N SER A 615 7.43 -49.91 -8.89
CA SER A 615 6.23 -49.94 -8.06
C SER A 615 6.14 -48.67 -7.25
N GLY A 616 4.98 -48.05 -7.19
CA GLY A 616 4.81 -46.76 -6.48
C GLY A 616 3.56 -46.01 -6.93
N LEU A 617 3.47 -44.78 -6.46
CA LEU A 617 2.43 -43.82 -6.81
C LEU A 617 2.77 -43.09 -8.10
N TYR A 618 1.78 -42.90 -8.95
CA TYR A 618 1.82 -42.10 -10.18
C TYR A 618 0.62 -41.15 -10.18
N VAL A 619 0.75 -40.02 -10.87
CA VAL A 619 -0.35 -39.07 -11.08
C VAL A 619 -0.70 -39.11 -12.58
N VAL A 620 -1.96 -39.37 -12.88
CA VAL A 620 -2.50 -39.28 -14.25
C VAL A 620 -3.22 -37.94 -14.36
N THR A 621 -2.87 -37.10 -15.33
CA THR A 621 -3.57 -35.88 -15.68
C THR A 621 -4.19 -35.95 -17.05
N LEU A 622 -5.33 -35.32 -17.21
CA LEU A 622 -5.99 -35.10 -18.49
C LEU A 622 -6.19 -33.61 -18.69
N GLU A 623 -5.82 -33.11 -19.85
CA GLU A 623 -6.03 -31.74 -20.27
C GLU A 623 -6.73 -31.70 -21.61
N SER A 624 -7.83 -30.95 -21.73
CA SER A 624 -8.61 -30.78 -22.96
C SER A 624 -9.24 -29.38 -23.00
N ASP A 625 -9.78 -29.00 -24.16
CA ASP A 625 -10.57 -27.78 -24.34
C ASP A 625 -11.94 -27.82 -23.62
N THR A 626 -12.31 -28.93 -22.98
CA THR A 626 -13.55 -29.09 -22.23
C THR A 626 -13.33 -29.15 -20.72
N GLY A 627 -12.08 -29.23 -20.26
CA GLY A 627 -11.73 -29.33 -18.86
C GLY A 627 -10.42 -30.06 -18.60
N ALA A 628 -10.05 -30.13 -17.33
CA ALA A 628 -8.90 -30.90 -16.85
C ALA A 628 -9.32 -31.86 -15.72
N GLY A 629 -8.57 -32.92 -15.54
CA GLY A 629 -8.79 -33.91 -14.49
C GLY A 629 -7.49 -34.53 -14.03
N GLN A 630 -7.47 -35.04 -12.80
CA GLN A 630 -6.33 -35.80 -12.29
C GLN A 630 -6.77 -36.94 -11.39
N LEU A 631 -5.96 -38.00 -11.37
CA LEU A 631 -6.16 -39.10 -10.44
C LEU A 631 -4.82 -39.69 -9.97
N LYS A 632 -4.85 -40.34 -8.81
CA LYS A 632 -3.72 -41.08 -8.26
C LYS A 632 -3.80 -42.55 -8.71
N LEU A 633 -2.73 -43.06 -9.32
CA LEU A 633 -2.61 -44.44 -9.81
C LEU A 633 -1.49 -45.14 -9.02
N ILE A 634 -1.78 -46.30 -8.45
CA ILE A 634 -0.81 -47.10 -7.68
C ILE A 634 -0.36 -48.29 -8.52
N LYS A 635 0.92 -48.34 -8.90
CA LYS A 635 1.52 -49.50 -9.56
C LYS A 635 2.06 -50.50 -8.52
N ARG A 636 1.60 -51.76 -8.60
CA ARG A 636 2.13 -52.85 -7.78
C ARG A 636 3.31 -53.56 -8.50
N GLY A 637 4.24 -54.06 -7.72
CA GLY A 637 5.25 -55.02 -8.20
C GLY A 637 4.61 -56.34 -8.65
N ARG A 638 5.35 -57.07 -9.46
CA ARG A 638 5.00 -58.46 -9.79
C ARG A 638 5.02 -59.34 -8.57
#